data_808997813a34efa4beb8c5e0cc09feba
#
_entry.id   808997813a34efa4beb8c5e0cc09feba
#
_cell.length_a   1.000
_cell.length_b   1.000
_cell.length_c   1.000
_cell.angle_alpha   90.00
_cell.angle_beta   90.00
_cell.angle_gamma   90.00
#
_symmetry.space_group_name_H-M   'P 1'
#
loop_
_entity.id
_entity.type
_entity.pdbx_description
1 polymer ?
#
loop_
_entity_poly.entity_id
_entity_poly.type
_entity_poly.pdbx_seq_one_letter_code
_entity_poly.pdbx_strand_id
1 'polypeptide(L)'
;MTTLTRPPADPADRRKEASNLKAWLLEGMPDTSGKRQGPHGKPSESHKPQAWWKVMCLTGLDYFSTLGYQPAIAALAAGLLSPLATLLLVFATLAGALPVYRRVAKESPRGEGSIAMLERLLPRWGGKLFVLALLGFAATDFMITITLSAADATAHLIENPFAPEFLEGQHVVITLALIAGLGIVFLRGFREAINVAVVLVAAFLALNLVVVFVAISHLFTESHVITDWWGALTTSHGDPLMMIGLALLVFPRLALGLSGFETGVAVMPQIKGRATDTDANPAGRIKGAHRLLTTAAIIMSSFLITSSFTTVMLIPAAEFESGGKAEGRALAYLAHKFLGDGFGTVYDISTIAILWFAGASAMAGLLNLVPRYLPRYGMAPAWARALRPLVLVFTVIAFAVTIIFQADVNAQGGAYATGVLVLITSASIAVTLSARRKKQRAQFTGFGIVSLVFIYTTVVNSIERPDGLKIAALFILGIMVVSFISRIRRAFELRATHIKMDEKALEFTANNTDGPVRIIAHEPKHLSADRYQEKLEHAQQANHLPKDCGTLFIEIIVDDSSDFEQELQVVGKERHGFKILEVHSNNVPNTLAAVLLHIRDVTGFMPHIYFRWTEGNPISNLSKFLFFGEGEIAPVTREVLREAEPDITRRPWVHVG
;
A
#
# COMPACT_ATOMS: atom_id res chain seq x y z
N MET A 1 -7.70 -28.67 -21.46
CA MET A 1 -7.69 -27.23 -21.15
C MET A 1 -8.95 -26.59 -21.71
N THR A 2 -10.04 -26.68 -21.00
CA THR A 2 -11.32 -26.08 -21.40
C THR A 2 -11.48 -24.79 -20.57
N THR A 3 -11.22 -23.67 -21.21
CA THR A 3 -11.48 -22.34 -20.66
C THR A 3 -12.98 -22.10 -20.72
N LEU A 4 -13.59 -21.73 -19.60
CA LEU A 4 -14.95 -21.18 -19.51
C LEU A 4 -15.02 -19.92 -20.38
N THR A 5 -15.34 -20.07 -21.67
CA THR A 5 -15.62 -18.95 -22.56
C THR A 5 -17.12 -18.71 -22.57
N ARG A 6 -17.54 -17.62 -21.90
CA ARG A 6 -18.88 -17.04 -22.12
C ARG A 6 -18.98 -16.66 -23.60
N PRO A 7 -20.07 -16.98 -24.31
CA PRO A 7 -20.24 -16.52 -25.70
C PRO A 7 -20.13 -14.99 -25.72
N PRO A 8 -19.52 -14.40 -26.76
CA PRO A 8 -19.39 -12.95 -26.87
C PRO A 8 -20.79 -12.33 -26.91
N ALA A 9 -21.06 -11.40 -26.00
CA ALA A 9 -22.28 -10.61 -26.02
C ALA A 9 -22.36 -9.84 -27.34
N ASP A 10 -23.55 -9.80 -27.94
CA ASP A 10 -23.83 -9.13 -29.20
C ASP A 10 -23.31 -7.68 -29.19
N PRO A 11 -22.54 -7.26 -30.19
CA PRO A 11 -22.02 -5.90 -30.29
C PRO A 11 -23.10 -4.83 -30.31
N ALA A 12 -24.34 -5.17 -30.68
CA ALA A 12 -25.47 -4.25 -30.69
C ALA A 12 -26.01 -3.91 -29.29
N ASP A 13 -25.91 -4.81 -28.31
CA ASP A 13 -26.32 -4.56 -26.92
C ASP A 13 -25.32 -3.71 -26.13
N ARG A 14 -24.09 -3.60 -26.59
CA ARG A 14 -23.04 -2.74 -25.96
C ARG A 14 -23.24 -1.25 -26.22
N ARG A 15 -24.13 -0.85 -27.10
CA ARG A 15 -24.37 0.56 -27.50
C ARG A 15 -25.54 1.24 -26.83
N LYS A 16 -26.34 0.54 -26.06
CA LYS A 16 -27.44 1.15 -25.29
C LYS A 16 -27.00 1.36 -23.84
N GLU A 17 -26.91 2.63 -23.45
CA GLU A 17 -27.03 3.12 -22.06
C GLU A 17 -25.81 3.14 -21.13
N ALA A 18 -24.60 3.28 -21.59
CA ALA A 18 -23.63 3.96 -20.72
C ALA A 18 -23.58 5.43 -21.14
N SER A 19 -24.00 6.36 -20.26
CA SER A 19 -23.71 7.77 -20.50
C SER A 19 -22.22 7.89 -20.85
N ASN A 20 -21.85 8.70 -21.84
CA ASN A 20 -20.45 8.92 -22.25
C ASN A 20 -19.52 9.16 -21.05
N LEU A 21 -20.04 9.74 -19.96
CA LEU A 21 -19.32 10.00 -18.72
C LEU A 21 -18.98 8.71 -17.95
N LYS A 22 -19.92 7.76 -17.82
CA LYS A 22 -19.69 6.50 -17.11
C LYS A 22 -18.69 5.62 -17.86
N ALA A 23 -18.79 5.56 -19.19
CA ALA A 23 -17.84 4.85 -20.03
C ALA A 23 -16.44 5.47 -19.94
N TRP A 24 -16.35 6.80 -19.93
CA TRP A 24 -15.08 7.51 -19.75
C TRP A 24 -14.49 7.30 -18.35
N LEU A 25 -15.28 7.39 -17.28
CA LEU A 25 -14.79 7.16 -15.90
C LEU A 25 -14.26 5.76 -15.70
N LEU A 26 -14.90 4.75 -16.28
CA LEU A 26 -14.55 3.33 -16.11
C LEU A 26 -13.63 2.80 -17.23
N GLU A 27 -13.13 3.67 -18.10
CA GLU A 27 -12.19 3.30 -19.16
C GLU A 27 -10.90 2.69 -18.54
N GLY A 28 -10.47 1.56 -19.08
CA GLY A 28 -9.30 0.83 -18.56
C GLY A 28 -9.63 -0.16 -17.43
N MET A 29 -10.89 -0.32 -17.04
CA MET A 29 -11.27 -1.47 -16.22
C MET A 29 -10.97 -2.75 -17.02
N PRO A 30 -10.21 -3.72 -16.44
CA PRO A 30 -10.03 -5.01 -17.08
C PRO A 30 -11.41 -5.64 -17.31
N ASP A 31 -11.69 -6.00 -18.56
CA ASP A 31 -12.93 -6.69 -18.91
C ASP A 31 -13.03 -7.97 -18.07
N THR A 32 -13.99 -8.02 -17.15
CA THR A 32 -14.24 -9.18 -16.30
C THR A 32 -14.83 -10.35 -17.08
N SER A 33 -15.13 -10.15 -18.37
CA SER A 33 -15.81 -11.12 -19.22
C SER A 33 -14.90 -12.12 -19.93
N GLY A 34 -13.58 -12.08 -19.76
CA GLY A 34 -12.75 -12.95 -20.60
C GLY A 34 -11.47 -13.53 -20.03
N LYS A 35 -10.84 -12.93 -19.06
CA LYS A 35 -9.67 -13.52 -18.38
C LYS A 35 -9.55 -12.86 -17.02
N ARG A 36 -10.08 -13.48 -15.97
CA ARG A 36 -9.72 -13.14 -14.60
C ARG A 36 -8.22 -13.42 -14.46
N GLN A 37 -7.42 -12.36 -14.55
CA GLN A 37 -6.03 -12.43 -14.14
C GLN A 37 -6.07 -12.51 -12.63
N GLY A 38 -5.77 -13.68 -12.07
CA GLY A 38 -5.55 -13.87 -10.65
C GLY A 38 -4.40 -13.00 -10.15
N PRO A 39 -4.14 -12.93 -8.84
CA PRO A 39 -3.08 -12.11 -8.22
C PRO A 39 -1.68 -12.36 -8.78
N HIS A 40 -1.51 -13.41 -9.60
CA HIS A 40 -0.31 -13.74 -10.37
C HIS A 40 -0.48 -13.49 -11.88
N GLY A 41 -1.54 -12.79 -12.31
CA GLY A 41 -1.70 -12.35 -13.68
C GLY A 41 -0.46 -11.56 -14.12
N LYS A 42 -0.01 -11.78 -15.37
CA LYS A 42 1.12 -11.04 -15.93
C LYS A 42 0.89 -9.56 -15.70
N PRO A 43 1.89 -8.81 -15.17
CA PRO A 43 1.76 -7.39 -14.98
C PRO A 43 1.35 -6.75 -16.31
N SER A 44 0.33 -5.89 -16.27
CA SER A 44 0.04 -4.92 -17.32
C SER A 44 1.36 -4.33 -17.80
N GLU A 45 1.55 -4.16 -19.12
CA GLU A 45 2.78 -3.75 -19.81
C GLU A 45 3.79 -3.05 -18.91
N SER A 46 4.77 -3.82 -18.42
CA SER A 46 5.79 -3.30 -17.52
C SER A 46 6.60 -2.27 -18.27
N HIS A 47 6.73 -1.09 -17.74
CA HIS A 47 7.73 -0.12 -18.14
C HIS A 47 9.06 -0.85 -18.27
N LYS A 48 9.78 -0.68 -19.40
CA LYS A 48 11.08 -1.33 -19.60
C LYS A 48 11.98 -1.04 -18.41
N PRO A 49 12.52 -2.07 -17.72
CA PRO A 49 13.35 -1.86 -16.54
C PRO A 49 14.50 -0.91 -16.83
N GLN A 50 14.74 0.04 -15.92
CA GLN A 50 15.72 1.11 -16.07
C GLN A 50 16.92 0.93 -15.14
N ALA A 51 18.01 1.65 -15.39
CA ALA A 51 19.18 1.67 -14.51
C ALA A 51 18.77 2.18 -13.11
N TRP A 52 19.33 1.58 -12.04
CA TRP A 52 19.00 1.89 -10.65
C TRP A 52 19.10 3.37 -10.29
N TRP A 53 20.07 4.10 -10.85
CA TRP A 53 20.26 5.54 -10.60
C TRP A 53 19.17 6.41 -11.23
N LYS A 54 18.60 6.00 -12.38
CA LYS A 54 17.44 6.68 -12.97
C LYS A 54 16.19 6.45 -12.13
N VAL A 55 16.01 5.23 -11.64
CA VAL A 55 14.91 4.88 -10.73
C VAL A 55 15.09 5.59 -9.38
N MET A 56 16.34 5.80 -8.91
CA MET A 56 16.63 6.61 -7.73
C MET A 56 16.13 8.06 -7.89
N CYS A 57 16.32 8.68 -9.05
CA CYS A 57 15.80 10.01 -9.29
C CYS A 57 14.26 10.05 -9.29
N LEU A 58 13.59 9.00 -9.77
CA LEU A 58 12.13 8.93 -9.75
C LEU A 58 11.58 8.90 -8.31
N THR A 59 12.13 8.04 -7.47
CA THR A 59 11.77 8.01 -6.03
C THR A 59 12.33 9.19 -5.27
N GLY A 60 13.44 9.76 -5.75
CA GLY A 60 14.09 10.92 -5.21
C GLY A 60 13.28 12.22 -5.37
N LEU A 61 12.28 12.26 -6.24
CA LEU A 61 11.35 13.38 -6.31
C LEU A 61 10.70 13.61 -4.94
N ASP A 62 10.20 12.56 -4.31
CA ASP A 62 9.62 12.61 -2.96
C ASP A 62 10.71 12.77 -1.88
N TYR A 63 11.79 12.01 -1.97
CA TYR A 63 12.83 12.00 -0.93
C TYR A 63 13.67 13.28 -0.89
N PHE A 64 14.16 13.77 -2.03
CA PHE A 64 15.02 14.96 -2.09
C PHE A 64 14.24 16.27 -1.97
N SER A 65 12.95 16.30 -2.39
CA SER A 65 12.10 17.49 -2.20
C SER A 65 11.95 17.88 -0.74
N THR A 66 12.12 16.94 0.19
CA THR A 66 12.12 17.19 1.64
C THR A 66 13.15 18.25 2.05
N LEU A 67 14.24 18.44 1.29
CA LEU A 67 15.19 19.54 1.52
C LEU A 67 14.57 20.92 1.37
N GLY A 68 13.45 21.08 0.67
CA GLY A 68 12.73 22.36 0.56
C GLY A 68 12.29 22.87 1.92
N TYR A 69 11.65 22.02 2.71
CA TYR A 69 11.00 22.38 3.98
C TYR A 69 11.68 21.84 5.25
N GLN A 70 12.38 20.69 5.19
CA GLN A 70 12.95 20.04 6.37
C GLN A 70 13.90 20.90 7.19
N PRO A 71 14.83 21.69 6.60
CA PRO A 71 15.74 22.54 7.39
C PRO A 71 15.00 23.60 8.20
N ALA A 72 13.94 24.22 7.65
CA ALA A 72 13.12 25.20 8.36
C ALA A 72 12.32 24.55 9.50
N ILE A 73 11.67 23.40 9.23
CA ILE A 73 10.95 22.63 10.25
C ILE A 73 11.89 22.18 11.37
N ALA A 74 13.12 21.76 11.04
CA ALA A 74 14.11 21.36 12.03
C ALA A 74 14.56 22.54 12.89
N ALA A 75 14.80 23.71 12.29
CA ALA A 75 15.16 24.93 13.01
C ALA A 75 14.03 25.41 13.95
N LEU A 76 12.77 25.37 13.47
CA LEU A 76 11.61 25.73 14.28
C LEU A 76 11.38 24.75 15.45
N ALA A 77 11.54 23.44 15.20
CA ALA A 77 11.26 22.41 16.21
C ALA A 77 12.35 22.28 17.26
N ALA A 78 13.62 22.45 16.91
CA ALA A 78 14.79 22.18 17.74
C ALA A 78 15.63 23.43 18.08
N GLY A 79 15.37 24.58 17.43
CA GLY A 79 16.12 25.82 17.63
C GLY A 79 17.62 25.58 17.51
N LEU A 80 18.40 26.03 18.49
CA LEU A 80 19.86 25.87 18.55
C LEU A 80 20.31 24.38 18.57
N LEU A 81 19.45 23.47 19.03
CA LEU A 81 19.72 22.03 19.06
C LEU A 81 19.50 21.34 17.70
N SER A 82 18.97 22.04 16.68
CA SER A 82 18.64 21.45 15.38
C SER A 82 19.81 20.68 14.74
N PRO A 83 21.07 21.14 14.73
CA PRO A 83 22.19 20.38 14.20
C PRO A 83 22.42 19.06 14.93
N LEU A 84 22.32 19.04 16.27
CA LEU A 84 22.49 17.83 17.07
C LEU A 84 21.34 16.85 16.86
N ALA A 85 20.09 17.34 16.83
CA ALA A 85 18.92 16.51 16.56
C ALA A 85 18.95 15.93 15.13
N THR A 86 19.45 16.70 14.15
CA THR A 86 19.66 16.24 12.77
C THR A 86 20.76 15.17 12.69
N LEU A 87 21.83 15.26 13.47
CA LEU A 87 22.84 14.20 13.55
C LEU A 87 22.25 12.89 14.08
N LEU A 88 21.40 12.96 15.11
CA LEU A 88 20.67 11.78 15.60
C LEU A 88 19.72 11.19 14.55
N LEU A 89 19.02 12.04 13.81
CA LEU A 89 18.17 11.63 12.70
C LEU A 89 18.99 10.92 11.61
N VAL A 90 20.12 11.47 11.22
CA VAL A 90 21.02 10.86 10.22
C VAL A 90 21.57 9.54 10.73
N PHE A 91 21.92 9.45 12.00
CA PHE A 91 22.33 8.18 12.60
C PHE A 91 21.21 7.13 12.55
N ALA A 92 19.99 7.51 12.93
CA ALA A 92 18.80 6.66 12.84
C ALA A 92 18.51 6.24 11.38
N THR A 93 18.75 7.13 10.40
CA THR A 93 18.62 6.85 8.98
C THR A 93 19.65 5.81 8.51
N LEU A 94 20.93 6.06 8.73
CA LEU A 94 22.03 5.24 8.18
C LEU A 94 22.24 3.92 8.94
N ALA A 95 22.11 3.94 10.27
CA ALA A 95 22.31 2.76 11.12
C ALA A 95 20.98 1.99 11.40
N GLY A 96 19.83 2.64 11.26
CA GLY A 96 18.51 2.07 11.52
C GLY A 96 17.71 1.79 10.26
N ALA A 97 17.14 2.82 9.62
CA ALA A 97 16.22 2.67 8.50
C ALA A 97 16.87 2.01 7.28
N LEU A 98 18.06 2.42 6.88
CA LEU A 98 18.75 1.88 5.71
C LEU A 98 19.00 0.36 5.79
N PRO A 99 19.56 -0.22 6.88
CA PRO A 99 19.70 -1.67 7.03
C PRO A 99 18.35 -2.41 7.02
N VAL A 100 17.31 -1.84 7.65
CA VAL A 100 15.96 -2.40 7.66
C VAL A 100 15.44 -2.50 6.23
N TYR A 101 15.43 -1.40 5.47
CA TYR A 101 14.89 -1.41 4.10
C TYR A 101 15.74 -2.18 3.09
N ARG A 102 17.06 -2.28 3.29
CA ARG A 102 17.88 -3.21 2.52
C ARG A 102 17.48 -4.67 2.77
N ARG A 103 17.06 -5.01 3.99
CA ARG A 103 16.54 -6.33 4.30
C ARG A 103 15.13 -6.53 3.71
N VAL A 104 14.24 -5.53 3.80
CA VAL A 104 12.93 -5.54 3.15
C VAL A 104 13.09 -5.78 1.65
N ALA A 105 13.95 -5.02 0.97
CA ALA A 105 14.25 -5.19 -0.45
C ALA A 105 14.71 -6.62 -0.82
N LYS A 106 15.49 -7.26 0.05
CA LYS A 106 15.93 -8.65 -0.13
C LYS A 106 14.79 -9.66 0.03
N GLU A 107 13.86 -9.43 0.96
CA GLU A 107 12.77 -10.37 1.27
C GLU A 107 11.49 -10.11 0.48
N SER A 108 11.37 -8.92 -0.11
CA SER A 108 10.24 -8.49 -0.95
C SER A 108 10.69 -7.95 -2.32
N PRO A 109 11.38 -8.76 -3.15
CA PRO A 109 12.03 -8.30 -4.38
C PRO A 109 11.05 -7.90 -5.50
N ARG A 110 9.76 -8.16 -5.32
CA ARG A 110 8.68 -7.75 -6.24
C ARG A 110 8.14 -6.35 -5.94
N GLY A 111 8.76 -5.61 -5.02
CA GLY A 111 8.31 -4.27 -4.63
C GLY A 111 7.02 -4.26 -3.80
N GLU A 112 6.76 -5.36 -3.09
CA GLU A 112 5.58 -5.47 -2.22
C GLU A 112 5.78 -4.74 -0.88
N GLY A 113 7.02 -4.39 -0.53
CA GLY A 113 7.37 -3.62 0.65
C GLY A 113 7.24 -4.37 1.98
N SER A 114 7.23 -3.60 3.06
CA SER A 114 7.12 -4.08 4.43
C SER A 114 5.73 -4.64 4.75
N ILE A 115 4.69 -4.07 4.16
CA ILE A 115 3.28 -4.46 4.36
C ILE A 115 3.07 -5.93 3.97
N ALA A 116 3.57 -6.35 2.81
CA ALA A 116 3.45 -7.73 2.36
C ALA A 116 4.31 -8.72 3.17
N MET A 117 5.42 -8.25 3.76
CA MET A 117 6.17 -9.07 4.71
C MET A 117 5.34 -9.37 5.95
N LEU A 118 4.67 -8.37 6.50
CA LEU A 118 3.81 -8.52 7.68
C LEU A 118 2.57 -9.37 7.38
N GLU A 119 1.96 -9.22 6.21
CA GLU A 119 0.88 -10.09 5.75
C GLU A 119 1.26 -11.56 5.82
N ARG A 120 2.46 -11.92 5.32
CA ARG A 120 2.97 -13.29 5.37
C ARG A 120 3.37 -13.76 6.77
N LEU A 121 3.68 -12.83 7.67
CA LEU A 121 4.07 -13.13 9.04
C LEU A 121 2.88 -13.26 9.99
N LEU A 122 1.77 -12.62 9.68
CA LEU A 122 0.55 -12.57 10.49
C LEU A 122 -0.62 -13.23 9.72
N PRO A 123 -0.90 -14.52 9.97
CA PRO A 123 -1.98 -15.22 9.27
C PRO A 123 -3.36 -14.78 9.76
N ARG A 124 -4.39 -15.08 8.94
CA ARG A 124 -5.81 -14.88 9.25
C ARG A 124 -6.22 -13.41 9.38
N TRP A 125 -7.40 -13.20 9.93
CA TRP A 125 -8.02 -11.86 10.08
C TRP A 125 -7.18 -10.83 10.81
N GLY A 126 -6.43 -11.24 11.84
CA GLY A 126 -5.54 -10.33 12.57
C GLY A 126 -4.48 -9.70 11.65
N GLY A 127 -3.88 -10.50 10.76
CA GLY A 127 -2.95 -10.02 9.75
C GLY A 127 -3.61 -9.07 8.75
N LYS A 128 -4.83 -9.40 8.27
CA LYS A 128 -5.57 -8.56 7.30
C LYS A 128 -5.97 -7.21 7.89
N LEU A 129 -6.50 -7.19 9.11
CA LEU A 129 -6.85 -5.94 9.82
C LEU A 129 -5.62 -5.08 10.06
N PHE A 130 -4.50 -5.69 10.44
CA PHE A 130 -3.24 -4.98 10.61
C PHE A 130 -2.73 -4.39 9.29
N VAL A 131 -2.82 -5.14 8.19
CA VAL A 131 -2.49 -4.65 6.84
C VAL A 131 -3.40 -3.48 6.46
N LEU A 132 -4.71 -3.55 6.73
CA LEU A 132 -5.64 -2.43 6.46
C LEU A 132 -5.27 -1.18 7.27
N ALA A 133 -4.89 -1.34 8.53
CA ALA A 133 -4.40 -0.22 9.34
C ALA A 133 -3.12 0.38 8.76
N LEU A 134 -2.14 -0.44 8.37
CA LEU A 134 -0.92 0.05 7.71
C LEU A 134 -1.20 0.72 6.36
N LEU A 135 -2.17 0.22 5.59
CA LEU A 135 -2.61 0.88 4.36
C LEU A 135 -3.23 2.26 4.64
N GLY A 136 -3.93 2.42 5.77
CA GLY A 136 -4.45 3.71 6.21
C GLY A 136 -3.32 4.69 6.53
N PHE A 137 -2.27 4.25 7.23
CA PHE A 137 -1.08 5.08 7.48
C PHE A 137 -0.32 5.41 6.19
N ALA A 138 -0.17 4.43 5.28
CA ALA A 138 0.46 4.68 3.99
C ALA A 138 -0.38 5.65 3.12
N ALA A 139 -1.71 5.53 3.14
CA ALA A 139 -2.58 6.47 2.44
C ALA A 139 -2.47 7.89 3.03
N THR A 140 -2.35 8.00 4.36
CA THR A 140 -2.09 9.28 5.04
C THR A 140 -0.75 9.87 4.60
N ASP A 141 0.31 9.07 4.61
CA ASP A 141 1.66 9.47 4.19
C ASP A 141 1.66 10.05 2.77
N PHE A 142 1.16 9.30 1.79
CA PHE A 142 1.07 9.79 0.41
C PHE A 142 0.13 10.98 0.24
N MET A 143 -1.00 11.01 0.95
CA MET A 143 -1.95 12.11 0.86
C MET A 143 -1.35 13.42 1.41
N ILE A 144 -0.70 13.34 2.57
CA ILE A 144 -0.01 14.50 3.13
C ILE A 144 1.17 14.91 2.24
N THR A 145 1.91 13.97 1.62
CA THR A 145 2.95 14.31 0.64
C THR A 145 2.39 15.17 -0.51
N ILE A 146 1.20 14.83 -1.04
CA ILE A 146 0.56 15.62 -2.10
C ILE A 146 0.25 17.05 -1.61
N THR A 147 -0.38 17.16 -0.45
CA THR A 147 -0.88 18.44 0.06
C THR A 147 0.23 19.32 0.63
N LEU A 148 1.19 18.73 1.35
CA LEU A 148 2.37 19.40 1.88
C LEU A 148 3.26 19.94 0.76
N SER A 149 3.58 19.10 -0.24
CA SER A 149 4.40 19.53 -1.37
C SER A 149 3.73 20.64 -2.19
N ALA A 150 2.42 20.62 -2.34
CA ALA A 150 1.68 21.68 -3.01
C ALA A 150 1.66 22.98 -2.16
N ALA A 151 1.53 22.86 -0.83
CA ALA A 151 1.56 23.99 0.09
C ALA A 151 2.95 24.65 0.12
N ASP A 152 4.02 23.84 0.17
CA ASP A 152 5.39 24.33 0.15
C ASP A 152 5.74 24.97 -1.21
N ALA A 153 5.32 24.38 -2.32
CA ALA A 153 5.44 24.99 -3.65
C ALA A 153 4.71 26.36 -3.71
N THR A 154 3.57 26.48 -3.04
CA THR A 154 2.82 27.73 -2.93
C THR A 154 3.59 28.78 -2.11
N ALA A 155 4.22 28.39 -0.99
CA ALA A 155 5.03 29.27 -0.18
C ALA A 155 6.22 29.82 -1.00
N HIS A 156 6.94 28.96 -1.74
CA HIS A 156 8.01 29.39 -2.63
C HIS A 156 7.53 30.35 -3.74
N LEU A 157 6.29 30.17 -4.23
CA LEU A 157 5.72 31.06 -5.24
C LEU A 157 5.37 32.44 -4.69
N ILE A 158 4.70 32.48 -3.53
CA ILE A 158 4.20 33.74 -2.93
C ILE A 158 5.35 34.58 -2.39
N GLU A 159 6.31 33.95 -1.72
CA GLU A 159 7.43 34.61 -1.08
C GLU A 159 8.55 35.00 -2.06
N ASN A 160 8.40 34.72 -3.35
CA ASN A 160 9.38 35.12 -4.35
C ASN A 160 9.29 36.62 -4.61
N PRO A 161 10.41 37.39 -4.59
CA PRO A 161 10.41 38.84 -4.79
C PRO A 161 9.78 39.33 -6.12
N PHE A 162 9.68 38.47 -7.12
CA PHE A 162 9.03 38.78 -8.40
C PHE A 162 7.58 38.32 -8.47
N ALA A 163 7.05 37.77 -7.38
CA ALA A 163 5.64 37.36 -7.34
C ALA A 163 4.71 38.58 -7.37
N PRO A 164 3.61 38.55 -8.10
CA PRO A 164 2.62 39.63 -8.09
C PRO A 164 1.95 39.76 -6.71
N GLU A 165 1.80 40.98 -6.20
CA GLU A 165 1.20 41.27 -4.89
C GLU A 165 -0.21 40.68 -4.68
N PHE A 166 -1.00 40.48 -5.75
CA PHE A 166 -2.33 39.88 -5.63
C PHE A 166 -2.31 38.41 -5.19
N LEU A 167 -1.16 37.74 -5.21
CA LEU A 167 -0.99 36.36 -4.72
C LEU A 167 -0.81 36.30 -3.21
N GLU A 168 -0.45 37.41 -2.56
CA GLU A 168 -0.30 37.47 -1.11
C GLU A 168 -1.61 37.08 -0.41
N GLY A 169 -1.52 36.25 0.62
CA GLY A 169 -2.68 35.73 1.35
C GLY A 169 -3.50 34.66 0.64
N GLN A 170 -3.14 34.26 -0.60
CA GLN A 170 -3.87 33.26 -1.39
C GLN A 170 -3.32 31.82 -1.22
N HIS A 171 -2.67 31.50 -0.10
CA HIS A 171 -2.02 30.20 0.14
C HIS A 171 -2.93 29.02 -0.16
N VAL A 172 -4.17 29.01 0.38
CA VAL A 172 -5.12 27.90 0.18
C VAL A 172 -5.54 27.79 -1.27
N VAL A 173 -5.88 28.93 -1.92
CA VAL A 173 -6.40 28.92 -3.30
C VAL A 173 -5.35 28.44 -4.29
N ILE A 174 -4.11 28.91 -4.17
CA ILE A 174 -3.00 28.50 -5.05
C ILE A 174 -2.68 27.02 -4.83
N THR A 175 -2.61 26.57 -3.57
CA THR A 175 -2.38 25.16 -3.25
C THR A 175 -3.47 24.25 -3.85
N LEU A 176 -4.75 24.64 -3.72
CA LEU A 176 -5.85 23.90 -4.36
C LEU A 176 -5.72 23.90 -5.90
N ALA A 177 -5.28 25.02 -6.51
CA ALA A 177 -5.05 25.10 -7.95
C ALA A 177 -3.93 24.15 -8.40
N LEU A 178 -2.82 24.05 -7.65
CA LEU A 178 -1.72 23.12 -7.93
C LEU A 178 -2.18 21.66 -7.82
N ILE A 179 -2.97 21.31 -6.80
CA ILE A 179 -3.55 19.98 -6.63
C ILE A 179 -4.58 19.67 -7.72
N ALA A 180 -5.41 20.65 -8.12
CA ALA A 180 -6.33 20.50 -9.24
C ALA A 180 -5.59 20.25 -10.56
N GLY A 181 -4.52 20.99 -10.81
CA GLY A 181 -3.63 20.78 -11.95
C GLY A 181 -3.05 19.37 -11.98
N LEU A 182 -2.60 18.86 -10.84
CA LEU A 182 -2.13 17.49 -10.68
C LEU A 182 -3.22 16.48 -11.02
N GLY A 183 -4.43 16.64 -10.46
CA GLY A 183 -5.58 15.80 -10.75
C GLY A 183 -5.94 15.77 -12.23
N ILE A 184 -5.94 16.92 -12.91
CA ILE A 184 -6.22 17.02 -14.35
C ILE A 184 -5.16 16.27 -15.18
N VAL A 185 -3.88 16.38 -14.82
CA VAL A 185 -2.80 15.67 -15.52
C VAL A 185 -2.98 14.15 -15.38
N PHE A 186 -3.34 13.66 -14.19
CA PHE A 186 -3.62 12.23 -13.97
C PHE A 186 -4.87 11.74 -14.70
N LEU A 187 -5.94 12.54 -14.76
CA LEU A 187 -7.13 12.20 -15.53
C LEU A 187 -6.87 12.09 -17.04
N ARG A 188 -5.90 12.85 -17.56
CA ARG A 188 -5.43 12.77 -18.96
C ARG A 188 -4.47 11.61 -19.24
N GLY A 189 -4.03 10.89 -18.22
CA GLY A 189 -3.12 9.76 -18.36
C GLY A 189 -1.66 10.14 -18.14
N PHE A 190 -1.32 10.50 -16.91
CA PHE A 190 0.05 10.77 -16.51
C PHE A 190 0.93 9.52 -16.71
N ARG A 191 2.01 9.66 -17.45
CA ARG A 191 3.10 8.68 -17.53
C ARG A 191 4.31 9.28 -16.86
N GLU A 192 4.78 8.67 -15.77
CA GLU A 192 6.00 9.09 -15.12
C GLU A 192 7.17 9.08 -16.09
N ALA A 193 7.66 10.28 -16.43
CA ALA A 193 8.80 10.44 -17.30
C ALA A 193 10.08 10.39 -16.46
N ILE A 194 10.66 9.19 -16.28
CA ILE A 194 11.91 8.99 -15.54
C ILE A 194 13.01 9.98 -15.97
N ASN A 195 13.09 10.33 -17.24
CA ASN A 195 14.07 11.28 -17.73
C ASN A 195 13.80 12.71 -17.21
N VAL A 196 12.54 13.11 -17.05
CA VAL A 196 12.19 14.41 -16.43
C VAL A 196 12.59 14.40 -14.96
N ALA A 197 12.29 13.32 -14.23
CA ALA A 197 12.72 13.16 -12.84
C ALA A 197 14.24 13.29 -12.67
N VAL A 198 15.02 12.71 -13.58
CA VAL A 198 16.50 12.83 -13.57
C VAL A 198 16.94 14.28 -13.71
N VAL A 199 16.36 15.04 -14.65
CA VAL A 199 16.71 16.46 -14.87
C VAL A 199 16.33 17.30 -13.65
N LEU A 200 15.12 17.12 -13.13
CA LEU A 200 14.63 17.89 -11.97
C LEU A 200 15.47 17.64 -10.72
N VAL A 201 15.73 16.37 -10.40
CA VAL A 201 16.53 16.00 -9.23
C VAL A 201 17.97 16.50 -9.39
N ALA A 202 18.57 16.35 -10.56
CA ALA A 202 19.93 16.83 -10.82
C ALA A 202 20.03 18.36 -10.67
N ALA A 203 19.10 19.12 -11.26
CA ALA A 203 19.05 20.57 -11.15
C ALA A 203 18.86 21.01 -9.68
N PHE A 204 17.88 20.41 -8.99
CA PHE A 204 17.58 20.74 -7.59
C PHE A 204 18.77 20.46 -6.66
N LEU A 205 19.39 19.28 -6.76
CA LEU A 205 20.56 18.95 -5.94
C LEU A 205 21.78 19.81 -6.26
N ALA A 206 21.99 20.18 -7.54
CA ALA A 206 23.06 21.09 -7.94
C ALA A 206 22.86 22.49 -7.34
N LEU A 207 21.65 23.05 -7.41
CA LEU A 207 21.32 24.34 -6.81
C LEU A 207 21.47 24.31 -5.29
N ASN A 208 20.99 23.26 -4.62
CA ASN A 208 21.19 23.07 -3.18
C ASN A 208 22.69 22.98 -2.82
N LEU A 209 23.49 22.30 -3.63
CA LEU A 209 24.93 22.20 -3.40
C LEU A 209 25.60 23.58 -3.47
N VAL A 210 25.21 24.43 -4.43
CA VAL A 210 25.72 25.81 -4.53
C VAL A 210 25.32 26.63 -3.31
N VAL A 211 24.03 26.60 -2.92
CA VAL A 211 23.54 27.34 -1.73
C VAL A 211 24.27 26.91 -0.47
N VAL A 212 24.38 25.60 -0.23
CA VAL A 212 25.07 25.06 0.94
C VAL A 212 26.56 25.40 0.93
N PHE A 213 27.22 25.33 -0.24
CA PHE A 213 28.63 25.68 -0.37
C PHE A 213 28.87 27.16 -0.05
N VAL A 214 28.04 28.07 -0.58
CA VAL A 214 28.13 29.51 -0.29
C VAL A 214 27.83 29.78 1.19
N ALA A 215 26.79 29.18 1.74
CA ALA A 215 26.46 29.30 3.15
C ALA A 215 27.61 28.83 4.08
N ILE A 216 28.24 27.70 3.75
CA ILE A 216 29.43 27.23 4.49
C ILE A 216 30.60 28.21 4.34
N SER A 217 30.82 28.79 3.16
CA SER A 217 31.89 29.79 2.98
C SER A 217 31.69 31.03 3.88
N HIS A 218 30.43 31.46 4.05
CA HIS A 218 30.10 32.55 4.98
C HIS A 218 30.41 32.19 6.44
N LEU A 219 30.12 30.94 6.87
CA LEU A 219 30.48 30.48 8.21
C LEU A 219 31.99 30.49 8.46
N PHE A 220 32.83 30.24 7.46
CA PHE A 220 34.28 30.35 7.61
C PHE A 220 34.78 31.80 7.57
N THR A 221 34.13 32.67 6.83
CA THR A 221 34.48 34.09 6.75
C THR A 221 34.06 34.82 8.03
N GLU A 222 32.89 34.48 8.58
CA GLU A 222 32.33 35.07 9.79
C GLU A 222 32.41 34.04 10.95
N SER A 223 33.64 33.64 11.32
CA SER A 223 33.88 32.56 12.29
C SER A 223 33.28 32.81 13.69
N HIS A 224 32.97 34.10 14.04
CA HIS A 224 32.29 34.45 15.28
C HIS A 224 30.88 33.79 15.35
N VAL A 225 30.20 33.60 14.24
CA VAL A 225 28.84 32.99 14.21
C VAL A 225 28.83 31.58 14.81
N ILE A 226 29.89 30.79 14.57
CA ILE A 226 30.02 29.44 15.13
C ILE A 226 30.25 29.52 16.66
N THR A 227 31.10 30.44 17.11
CA THR A 227 31.40 30.63 18.54
C THR A 227 30.19 31.18 19.29
N ASP A 228 29.45 32.11 18.69
CA ASP A 228 28.22 32.68 19.24
C ASP A 228 27.11 31.61 19.38
N TRP A 229 26.92 30.78 18.31
CA TRP A 229 25.98 29.66 18.36
C TRP A 229 26.36 28.67 19.49
N TRP A 230 27.64 28.28 19.58
CA TRP A 230 28.11 27.36 20.61
C TRP A 230 27.95 27.96 22.03
N GLY A 231 28.27 29.22 22.18
CA GLY A 231 28.03 29.96 23.43
C GLY A 231 26.56 30.01 23.82
N ALA A 232 25.67 30.36 22.88
CA ALA A 232 24.23 30.36 23.09
C ALA A 232 23.70 28.96 23.43
N LEU A 233 24.16 27.95 22.72
CA LEU A 233 23.76 26.54 22.92
C LEU A 233 24.13 26.06 24.33
N THR A 234 25.37 26.31 24.77
CA THR A 234 25.87 25.89 26.09
C THR A 234 25.23 26.69 27.24
N THR A 235 24.96 27.97 27.03
CA THR A 235 24.30 28.82 28.03
C THR A 235 22.83 28.42 28.21
N SER A 236 22.13 28.07 27.10
CA SER A 236 20.70 27.76 27.15
C SER A 236 20.41 26.32 27.60
N HIS A 237 21.31 25.35 27.34
CA HIS A 237 21.00 23.92 27.48
C HIS A 237 21.95 23.18 28.45
N GLY A 238 22.90 23.87 29.10
CA GLY A 238 23.77 23.29 30.10
C GLY A 238 24.90 22.42 29.52
N ASP A 239 25.17 21.26 30.13
CA ASP A 239 26.27 20.39 29.76
C ASP A 239 25.98 19.54 28.48
N PRO A 240 27.01 18.96 27.83
CA PRO A 240 26.85 18.17 26.63
C PRO A 240 25.91 16.95 26.78
N LEU A 241 25.85 16.37 27.98
CA LEU A 241 24.99 15.17 28.22
C LEU A 241 23.52 15.60 28.23
N MET A 242 23.21 16.77 28.81
CA MET A 242 21.85 17.34 28.77
C MET A 242 21.44 17.72 27.36
N MET A 243 22.35 18.29 26.55
CA MET A 243 22.11 18.61 25.15
C MET A 243 21.75 17.36 24.33
N ILE A 244 22.48 16.24 24.51
CA ILE A 244 22.17 14.97 23.87
C ILE A 244 20.81 14.45 24.32
N GLY A 245 20.51 14.52 25.63
CA GLY A 245 19.20 14.13 26.17
C GLY A 245 18.04 14.92 25.56
N LEU A 246 18.18 16.24 25.46
CA LEU A 246 17.19 17.12 24.83
C LEU A 246 17.08 16.85 23.32
N ALA A 247 18.21 16.64 22.64
CA ALA A 247 18.19 16.30 21.22
C ALA A 247 17.51 14.96 20.97
N LEU A 248 17.64 13.95 21.86
CA LEU A 248 16.91 12.68 21.81
C LEU A 248 15.40 12.86 22.00
N LEU A 249 14.95 13.86 22.76
CA LEU A 249 13.53 14.17 22.92
C LEU A 249 12.95 14.89 21.70
N VAL A 250 13.76 15.70 21.03
CA VAL A 250 13.28 16.55 19.91
C VAL A 250 13.44 15.88 18.55
N PHE A 251 14.44 15.00 18.35
CA PHE A 251 14.68 14.39 17.03
C PHE A 251 13.48 13.66 16.42
N PRO A 252 12.52 13.07 17.19
CA PRO A 252 11.31 12.50 16.62
C PRO A 252 10.49 13.47 15.76
N ARG A 253 10.53 14.78 16.11
CA ARG A 253 9.86 15.84 15.33
C ARG A 253 10.48 16.07 13.95
N LEU A 254 11.73 15.59 13.75
CA LEU A 254 12.48 15.71 12.51
C LEU A 254 12.32 14.47 11.61
N ALA A 255 11.46 13.53 11.97
CA ALA A 255 11.33 12.24 11.32
C ALA A 255 10.87 12.28 9.84
N LEU A 256 10.42 13.44 9.36
CA LEU A 256 10.19 13.70 7.93
C LEU A 256 11.40 13.34 7.06
N GLY A 257 12.61 13.58 7.55
CA GLY A 257 13.85 13.22 6.85
C GLY A 257 14.08 11.72 6.67
N LEU A 258 13.21 10.87 7.23
CA LEU A 258 13.21 9.41 7.04
C LEU A 258 12.29 8.94 5.89
N SER A 259 11.60 9.84 5.20
CA SER A 259 10.70 9.49 4.08
C SER A 259 11.43 8.82 2.92
N GLY A 260 10.69 8.27 1.96
CA GLY A 260 11.23 7.75 0.69
C GLY A 260 11.81 6.33 0.72
N PHE A 261 12.01 5.70 1.87
CA PHE A 261 12.53 4.32 1.92
C PHE A 261 11.50 3.29 1.43
N GLU A 262 10.24 3.43 1.81
CA GLU A 262 9.16 2.51 1.36
C GLU A 262 8.92 2.66 -0.14
N THR A 263 8.87 3.89 -0.66
CA THR A 263 8.79 4.18 -2.10
C THR A 263 9.97 3.59 -2.85
N GLY A 264 11.19 3.67 -2.29
CA GLY A 264 12.41 3.09 -2.85
C GLY A 264 12.33 1.56 -3.01
N VAL A 265 11.64 0.86 -2.11
CA VAL A 265 11.37 -0.58 -2.25
C VAL A 265 10.21 -0.84 -3.21
N ALA A 266 9.16 -0.03 -3.18
CA ALA A 266 7.99 -0.20 -4.04
C ALA A 266 8.32 -0.14 -5.55
N VAL A 267 9.32 0.64 -5.94
CA VAL A 267 9.78 0.76 -7.34
C VAL A 267 10.77 -0.33 -7.79
N MET A 268 11.11 -1.30 -6.95
CA MET A 268 12.05 -2.37 -7.33
C MET A 268 11.75 -3.07 -8.66
N PRO A 269 10.48 -3.32 -9.05
CA PRO A 269 10.16 -3.91 -10.35
C PRO A 269 10.68 -3.09 -11.55
N GLN A 270 10.85 -1.78 -11.40
CA GLN A 270 11.36 -0.89 -12.44
C GLN A 270 12.90 -0.92 -12.57
N ILE A 271 13.61 -1.54 -11.60
CA ILE A 271 15.06 -1.63 -11.61
C ILE A 271 15.49 -2.77 -12.56
N LYS A 272 16.39 -2.45 -13.50
CA LYS A 272 16.99 -3.42 -14.40
C LYS A 272 17.84 -4.41 -13.61
N GLY A 273 17.49 -5.69 -13.69
CA GLY A 273 18.26 -6.81 -13.16
C GLY A 273 19.43 -7.20 -14.08
N ARG A 274 20.10 -8.28 -13.75
CA ARG A 274 21.10 -8.94 -14.59
C ARG A 274 20.40 -9.89 -15.56
N ALA A 275 21.09 -10.25 -16.65
CA ALA A 275 20.57 -11.26 -17.58
C ALA A 275 20.34 -12.64 -16.95
N THR A 276 21.04 -12.91 -15.86
CA THR A 276 20.93 -14.16 -15.05
C THR A 276 19.84 -14.12 -13.98
N ASP A 277 19.15 -12.98 -13.83
CA ASP A 277 18.08 -12.87 -12.83
C ASP A 277 16.87 -13.68 -13.27
N THR A 278 16.32 -14.45 -12.32
CA THR A 278 15.05 -15.16 -12.48
C THR A 278 14.02 -14.59 -11.51
N ASP A 279 12.74 -14.84 -11.76
CA ASP A 279 11.66 -14.40 -10.86
C ASP A 279 11.80 -14.97 -9.43
N ALA A 280 12.41 -16.16 -9.30
CA ALA A 280 12.69 -16.78 -8.02
C ALA A 280 13.94 -16.19 -7.34
N ASN A 281 14.93 -15.71 -8.10
CA ASN A 281 16.18 -15.16 -7.57
C ASN A 281 16.64 -13.93 -8.35
N PRO A 282 16.04 -12.74 -8.10
CA PRO A 282 16.37 -11.48 -8.77
C PRO A 282 17.57 -10.77 -8.11
N ALA A 283 18.72 -11.43 -8.02
CA ALA A 283 19.90 -10.95 -7.29
C ALA A 283 20.45 -9.62 -7.82
N GLY A 284 20.41 -9.38 -9.14
CA GLY A 284 20.82 -8.12 -9.77
C GLY A 284 19.89 -6.97 -9.40
N ARG A 285 18.58 -7.20 -9.42
CA ARG A 285 17.55 -6.23 -9.00
C ARG A 285 17.71 -5.85 -7.53
N ILE A 286 17.89 -6.83 -6.64
CA ILE A 286 18.14 -6.59 -5.21
C ILE A 286 19.41 -5.74 -5.02
N LYS A 287 20.50 -6.06 -5.73
CA LYS A 287 21.75 -5.26 -5.67
C LYS A 287 21.54 -3.83 -6.15
N GLY A 288 20.74 -3.65 -7.21
CA GLY A 288 20.33 -2.32 -7.72
C GLY A 288 19.56 -1.52 -6.68
N ALA A 289 18.57 -2.14 -6.02
CA ALA A 289 17.79 -1.52 -4.94
C ALA A 289 18.66 -1.13 -3.74
N HIS A 290 19.60 -2.00 -3.32
CA HIS A 290 20.54 -1.67 -2.24
C HIS A 290 21.42 -0.47 -2.59
N ARG A 291 21.88 -0.34 -3.84
CA ARG A 291 22.63 0.84 -4.30
C ARG A 291 21.76 2.08 -4.29
N LEU A 292 20.54 1.99 -4.82
CA LEU A 292 19.57 3.08 -4.82
C LEU A 292 19.37 3.62 -3.40
N LEU A 293 18.94 2.77 -2.46
CA LEU A 293 18.66 3.15 -1.08
C LEU A 293 19.88 3.74 -0.39
N THR A 294 21.07 3.13 -0.57
CA THR A 294 22.30 3.59 0.08
C THR A 294 22.74 4.94 -0.47
N THR A 295 22.74 5.12 -1.80
CA THR A 295 23.18 6.38 -2.42
C THR A 295 22.23 7.52 -2.08
N ALA A 296 20.91 7.29 -2.16
CA ALA A 296 19.92 8.29 -1.77
C ALA A 296 20.06 8.70 -0.30
N ALA A 297 20.20 7.72 0.61
CA ALA A 297 20.38 7.98 2.03
C ALA A 297 21.65 8.79 2.34
N ILE A 298 22.78 8.49 1.69
CA ILE A 298 24.04 9.23 1.88
C ILE A 298 23.91 10.67 1.37
N ILE A 299 23.36 10.86 0.16
CA ILE A 299 23.18 12.20 -0.40
C ILE A 299 22.28 13.03 0.54
N MET A 300 21.11 12.50 0.91
CA MET A 300 20.17 13.20 1.77
C MET A 300 20.77 13.50 3.14
N SER A 301 21.44 12.54 3.78
CA SER A 301 22.10 12.73 5.07
C SER A 301 23.14 13.83 5.02
N SER A 302 23.94 13.91 3.96
CA SER A 302 24.95 14.96 3.78
C SER A 302 24.30 16.34 3.67
N PHE A 303 23.25 16.48 2.87
CA PHE A 303 22.52 17.75 2.75
C PHE A 303 21.78 18.12 4.04
N LEU A 304 21.15 17.17 4.74
CA LEU A 304 20.45 17.46 6.01
C LEU A 304 21.39 17.99 7.08
N ILE A 305 22.56 17.37 7.25
CA ILE A 305 23.55 17.85 8.22
C ILE A 305 24.02 19.24 7.85
N THR A 306 24.49 19.44 6.63
CA THR A 306 25.06 20.72 6.19
C THR A 306 24.02 21.84 6.19
N SER A 307 22.79 21.57 5.72
CA SER A 307 21.71 22.56 5.74
C SER A 307 21.27 22.91 7.15
N SER A 308 21.17 21.93 8.06
CA SER A 308 20.78 22.19 9.45
C SER A 308 21.80 23.10 10.17
N PHE A 309 23.11 22.88 9.94
CA PHE A 309 24.16 23.76 10.48
C PHE A 309 24.07 25.17 9.90
N THR A 310 24.02 25.29 8.58
CA THR A 310 24.05 26.59 7.89
C THR A 310 22.80 27.42 8.19
N THR A 311 21.62 26.81 8.18
CA THR A 311 20.36 27.54 8.39
C THR A 311 20.21 28.05 9.80
N VAL A 312 20.52 27.26 10.83
CA VAL A 312 20.39 27.66 12.23
C VAL A 312 21.40 28.75 12.61
N MET A 313 22.59 28.78 12.00
CA MET A 313 23.62 29.74 12.31
C MET A 313 23.44 31.05 11.54
N LEU A 314 22.95 31.03 10.30
CA LEU A 314 22.92 32.19 9.40
C LEU A 314 21.55 32.85 9.29
N ILE A 315 20.48 32.22 9.80
CA ILE A 315 19.13 32.75 9.77
C ILE A 315 18.70 33.12 11.20
N PRO A 316 18.22 34.34 11.44
CA PRO A 316 17.66 34.72 12.74
C PRO A 316 16.43 33.85 13.11
N ALA A 317 16.29 33.48 14.38
CA ALA A 317 15.21 32.61 14.84
C ALA A 317 13.80 33.14 14.48
N ALA A 318 13.60 34.45 14.54
CA ALA A 318 12.33 35.09 14.19
C ALA A 318 11.89 34.86 12.72
N GLU A 319 12.83 34.63 11.80
CA GLU A 319 12.51 34.39 10.38
C GLU A 319 11.94 33.01 10.13
N PHE A 320 12.07 32.06 11.07
CA PHE A 320 11.45 30.74 10.98
C PHE A 320 10.01 30.72 11.52
N GLU A 321 9.61 31.71 12.29
CA GLU A 321 8.27 31.80 12.85
C GLU A 321 7.24 32.16 11.78
N SER A 322 5.96 31.99 12.12
CA SER A 322 4.87 32.27 11.16
C SER A 322 4.89 33.73 10.70
N GLY A 323 4.92 33.93 9.39
CA GLY A 323 5.07 35.22 8.72
C GLY A 323 6.52 35.70 8.55
N GLY A 324 7.52 34.89 8.94
CA GLY A 324 8.94 35.13 8.66
C GLY A 324 9.33 34.67 7.27
N LYS A 325 10.34 35.32 6.66
CA LYS A 325 10.76 35.04 5.27
C LYS A 325 11.42 33.67 5.05
N ALA A 326 11.84 32.98 6.11
CA ALA A 326 12.42 31.65 6.09
C ALA A 326 11.43 30.55 6.50
N GLU A 327 10.16 30.92 6.79
CA GLU A 327 9.12 29.96 7.16
C GLU A 327 8.94 28.92 6.05
N GLY A 328 9.18 27.63 6.37
CA GLY A 328 9.11 26.51 5.41
C GLY A 328 10.23 26.48 4.35
N ARG A 329 10.98 27.57 4.09
CA ARG A 329 11.86 27.74 2.93
C ARG A 329 13.29 28.24 3.28
N ALA A 330 13.89 27.69 4.32
CA ALA A 330 15.17 28.17 4.87
C ALA A 330 16.32 28.24 3.85
N LEU A 331 16.48 27.25 2.97
CA LEU A 331 17.52 27.25 1.95
C LEU A 331 17.25 28.26 0.83
N ALA A 332 15.98 28.49 0.46
CA ALA A 332 15.62 29.56 -0.47
C ALA A 332 15.93 30.94 0.11
N TYR A 333 15.65 31.16 1.39
CA TYR A 333 16.03 32.40 2.09
C TYR A 333 17.54 32.65 1.99
N LEU A 334 18.38 31.65 2.24
CA LEU A 334 19.84 31.76 2.06
C LEU A 334 20.25 32.00 0.60
N ALA A 335 19.55 31.39 -0.37
CA ALA A 335 19.79 31.59 -1.78
C ALA A 335 19.55 33.06 -2.20
N HIS A 336 18.41 33.63 -1.79
CA HIS A 336 18.11 35.05 -2.03
C HIS A 336 19.09 35.98 -1.31
N LYS A 337 19.38 35.71 -0.04
CA LYS A 337 20.24 36.56 0.80
C LYS A 337 21.69 36.63 0.30
N PHE A 338 22.28 35.47 -0.10
CA PHE A 338 23.72 35.42 -0.41
C PHE A 338 24.04 35.37 -1.91
N LEU A 339 23.10 34.92 -2.74
CA LEU A 339 23.30 34.76 -4.19
C LEU A 339 22.44 35.73 -5.01
N GLY A 340 21.60 36.53 -4.32
CA GLY A 340 20.72 37.52 -4.93
C GLY A 340 19.42 36.95 -5.52
N ASP A 341 18.48 37.86 -5.81
CA ASP A 341 17.11 37.49 -6.19
C ASP A 341 17.01 36.73 -7.51
N GLY A 342 17.91 36.96 -8.45
CA GLY A 342 17.94 36.22 -9.71
C GLY A 342 18.24 34.72 -9.51
N PHE A 343 19.26 34.39 -8.72
CA PHE A 343 19.56 33.00 -8.38
C PHE A 343 18.49 32.39 -7.47
N GLY A 344 18.01 33.16 -6.46
CA GLY A 344 16.95 32.73 -5.56
C GLY A 344 15.69 32.34 -6.32
N THR A 345 15.31 33.11 -7.35
CA THR A 345 14.15 32.78 -8.20
C THR A 345 14.35 31.49 -8.99
N VAL A 346 15.55 31.26 -9.54
CA VAL A 346 15.86 29.97 -10.21
C VAL A 346 15.78 28.81 -9.21
N TYR A 347 16.24 29.03 -7.99
CA TYR A 347 16.12 28.07 -6.90
C TYR A 347 14.64 27.77 -6.57
N ASP A 348 13.80 28.81 -6.39
CA ASP A 348 12.38 28.68 -6.13
C ASP A 348 11.66 27.93 -7.26
N ILE A 349 11.90 28.25 -8.53
CA ILE A 349 11.32 27.55 -9.67
C ILE A 349 11.71 26.07 -9.65
N SER A 350 12.98 25.75 -9.37
CA SER A 350 13.44 24.37 -9.27
C SER A 350 12.76 23.64 -8.10
N THR A 351 12.58 24.30 -6.96
CA THR A 351 11.92 23.76 -5.77
C THR A 351 10.43 23.52 -6.02
N ILE A 352 9.73 24.49 -6.61
CA ILE A 352 8.31 24.33 -7.02
C ILE A 352 8.16 23.14 -7.96
N ALA A 353 9.05 23.02 -8.94
CA ALA A 353 8.98 21.91 -9.89
C ALA A 353 9.19 20.54 -9.22
N ILE A 354 10.22 20.37 -8.38
CA ILE A 354 10.47 19.09 -7.71
C ILE A 354 9.34 18.75 -6.72
N LEU A 355 8.81 19.73 -6.00
CA LEU A 355 7.69 19.55 -5.06
C LEU A 355 6.41 19.12 -5.80
N TRP A 356 6.08 19.76 -6.92
CA TRP A 356 4.90 19.37 -7.71
C TRP A 356 5.03 17.94 -8.25
N PHE A 357 6.23 17.56 -8.72
CA PHE A 357 6.49 16.19 -9.15
C PHE A 357 6.57 15.18 -7.99
N ALA A 358 6.95 15.62 -6.78
CA ALA A 358 6.84 14.79 -5.57
C ALA A 358 5.36 14.46 -5.27
N GLY A 359 4.48 15.46 -5.35
CA GLY A 359 3.02 15.25 -5.27
C GLY A 359 2.51 14.30 -6.36
N ALA A 360 3.05 14.39 -7.58
CA ALA A 360 2.72 13.45 -8.67
C ALA A 360 3.18 12.02 -8.34
N SER A 361 4.38 11.84 -7.80
CA SER A 361 4.89 10.53 -7.37
C SER A 361 4.02 9.92 -6.27
N ALA A 362 3.62 10.72 -5.29
CA ALA A 362 2.72 10.30 -4.21
C ALA A 362 1.34 9.90 -4.72
N MET A 363 0.74 10.67 -5.64
CA MET A 363 -0.52 10.31 -6.30
C MET A 363 -0.40 8.97 -7.05
N ALA A 364 0.68 8.76 -7.80
CA ALA A 364 0.95 7.49 -8.48
C ALA A 364 1.12 6.34 -7.47
N GLY A 365 1.76 6.59 -6.33
CA GLY A 365 1.88 5.65 -5.22
C GLY A 365 0.52 5.19 -4.70
N LEU A 366 -0.39 6.12 -4.41
CA LEU A 366 -1.76 5.83 -3.98
C LEU A 366 -2.55 5.02 -5.03
N LEU A 367 -2.46 5.42 -6.31
CA LEU A 367 -3.12 4.74 -7.41
C LEU A 367 -2.60 3.32 -7.64
N ASN A 368 -1.38 3.02 -7.25
CA ASN A 368 -0.82 1.66 -7.28
C ASN A 368 -1.15 0.86 -6.01
N LEU A 369 -1.13 1.49 -4.84
CA LEU A 369 -1.31 0.85 -3.55
C LEU A 369 -2.73 0.33 -3.36
N VAL A 370 -3.74 1.18 -3.59
CA VAL A 370 -5.15 0.86 -3.33
C VAL A 370 -5.66 -0.29 -4.19
N PRO A 371 -5.49 -0.29 -5.54
CA PRO A 371 -5.93 -1.41 -6.37
C PRO A 371 -5.16 -2.71 -6.14
N ARG A 372 -3.97 -2.65 -5.58
CA ARG A 372 -3.13 -3.83 -5.36
C ARG A 372 -3.60 -4.69 -4.19
N TYR A 373 -3.99 -4.07 -3.08
CA TYR A 373 -4.32 -4.79 -1.84
C TYR A 373 -5.82 -4.99 -1.65
N LEU A 374 -6.62 -3.93 -1.75
CA LEU A 374 -8.03 -3.98 -1.38
C LEU A 374 -8.88 -4.91 -2.26
N PRO A 375 -8.74 -4.93 -3.60
CA PRO A 375 -9.53 -5.85 -4.43
C PRO A 375 -9.19 -7.32 -4.20
N ARG A 376 -7.93 -7.63 -3.87
CA ARG A 376 -7.46 -9.00 -3.58
C ARG A 376 -8.16 -9.61 -2.38
N TYR A 377 -8.51 -8.80 -1.39
CA TYR A 377 -9.24 -9.26 -0.19
C TYR A 377 -10.77 -9.17 -0.35
N GLY A 378 -11.27 -8.84 -1.54
CA GLY A 378 -12.69 -8.53 -1.75
C GLY A 378 -13.14 -7.24 -1.06
N MET A 379 -12.17 -6.40 -0.66
CA MET A 379 -12.36 -5.23 0.18
C MET A 379 -12.38 -3.92 -0.61
N ALA A 380 -12.53 -3.97 -1.94
CA ALA A 380 -12.75 -2.79 -2.75
C ALA A 380 -13.89 -3.01 -3.73
N PRO A 381 -14.71 -1.97 -3.97
CA PRO A 381 -15.71 -1.99 -5.03
C PRO A 381 -15.04 -2.13 -6.40
N ALA A 382 -15.79 -2.65 -7.38
CA ALA A 382 -15.24 -2.91 -8.72
C ALA A 382 -14.65 -1.66 -9.39
N TRP A 383 -15.24 -0.47 -9.17
CA TRP A 383 -14.76 0.80 -9.72
C TRP A 383 -13.38 1.23 -9.19
N ALA A 384 -12.95 0.71 -8.01
CA ALA A 384 -11.62 1.00 -7.47
C ALA A 384 -10.47 0.37 -8.29
N ARG A 385 -10.79 -0.44 -9.30
CA ARG A 385 -9.83 -0.93 -10.31
C ARG A 385 -9.62 0.08 -11.44
N ALA A 386 -10.50 1.07 -11.56
CA ALA A 386 -10.39 2.14 -12.56
C ALA A 386 -9.59 3.32 -12.00
N LEU A 387 -8.68 3.85 -12.80
CA LEU A 387 -7.75 4.90 -12.38
C LEU A 387 -8.47 6.23 -12.13
N ARG A 388 -9.34 6.66 -13.05
CA ARG A 388 -9.99 7.99 -13.01
C ARG A 388 -10.85 8.25 -11.78
N PRO A 389 -11.74 7.32 -11.35
CA PRO A 389 -12.51 7.52 -10.12
C PRO A 389 -11.63 7.68 -8.88
N LEU A 390 -10.51 6.92 -8.81
CA LEU A 390 -9.57 7.04 -7.70
C LEU A 390 -8.86 8.39 -7.70
N VAL A 391 -8.45 8.90 -8.87
CA VAL A 391 -7.86 10.25 -8.98
C VAL A 391 -8.81 11.31 -8.46
N LEU A 392 -10.09 11.24 -8.84
CA LEU A 392 -11.10 12.20 -8.36
C LEU A 392 -11.28 12.11 -6.84
N VAL A 393 -11.41 10.90 -6.30
CA VAL A 393 -11.54 10.68 -4.84
C VAL A 393 -10.33 11.25 -4.10
N PHE A 394 -9.12 10.94 -4.55
CA PHE A 394 -7.90 11.42 -3.90
C PHE A 394 -7.74 12.94 -4.03
N THR A 395 -8.10 13.53 -5.17
CA THR A 395 -8.07 14.99 -5.35
C THR A 395 -9.05 15.68 -4.39
N VAL A 396 -10.27 15.15 -4.22
CA VAL A 396 -11.25 15.70 -3.27
C VAL A 396 -10.75 15.57 -1.83
N ILE A 397 -10.15 14.44 -1.47
CA ILE A 397 -9.56 14.25 -0.13
C ILE A 397 -8.39 15.24 0.07
N ALA A 398 -7.52 15.41 -0.93
CA ALA A 398 -6.41 16.36 -0.86
C ALA A 398 -6.91 17.81 -0.69
N PHE A 399 -8.01 18.18 -1.36
CA PHE A 399 -8.67 19.48 -1.13
C PHE A 399 -9.16 19.64 0.30
N ALA A 400 -9.85 18.62 0.83
CA ALA A 400 -10.33 18.65 2.21
C ALA A 400 -9.17 18.79 3.22
N VAL A 401 -8.09 18.04 3.04
CA VAL A 401 -6.88 18.12 3.89
C VAL A 401 -6.26 19.51 3.80
N THR A 402 -6.08 20.06 2.59
CA THR A 402 -5.54 21.41 2.39
C THR A 402 -6.37 22.48 3.09
N ILE A 403 -7.70 22.40 3.01
CA ILE A 403 -8.61 23.35 3.67
C ILE A 403 -8.55 23.21 5.19
N ILE A 404 -8.52 21.98 5.70
CA ILE A 404 -8.43 21.72 7.17
C ILE A 404 -7.14 22.29 7.75
N PHE A 405 -6.02 22.10 7.07
CA PHE A 405 -4.71 22.61 7.50
C PHE A 405 -4.42 24.04 7.05
N GLN A 406 -5.33 24.70 6.30
CA GLN A 406 -5.12 26.04 5.75
C GLN A 406 -3.83 26.18 4.93
N ALA A 407 -3.40 25.10 4.28
CA ALA A 407 -2.13 24.99 3.54
C ALA A 407 -0.87 25.26 4.40
N ASP A 408 -0.95 25.11 5.72
CA ASP A 408 0.21 25.28 6.62
C ASP A 408 1.16 24.10 6.49
N VAL A 409 2.40 24.37 6.07
CA VAL A 409 3.48 23.41 5.86
C VAL A 409 3.92 22.76 7.17
N ASN A 410 4.02 23.53 8.26
CA ASN A 410 4.50 23.04 9.55
C ASN A 410 3.50 22.07 10.21
N ALA A 411 2.21 22.44 10.16
CA ALA A 411 1.13 21.58 10.67
C ALA A 411 1.03 20.26 9.90
N GLN A 412 1.11 20.32 8.57
CA GLN A 412 1.10 19.14 7.71
C GLN A 412 2.35 18.27 7.91
N GLY A 413 3.51 18.90 8.13
CA GLY A 413 4.76 18.19 8.43
C GLY A 413 4.65 17.28 9.65
N GLY A 414 3.98 17.74 10.72
CA GLY A 414 3.73 16.92 11.90
C GLY A 414 2.86 15.68 11.61
N ALA A 415 1.84 15.84 10.77
CA ALA A 415 0.97 14.74 10.35
C ALA A 415 1.73 13.73 9.46
N TYR A 416 2.56 14.21 8.54
CA TYR A 416 3.40 13.41 7.67
C TYR A 416 4.36 12.52 8.45
N ALA A 417 5.06 13.07 9.45
CA ALA A 417 5.99 12.34 10.29
C ALA A 417 5.36 11.09 10.94
N THR A 418 4.08 11.16 11.33
CA THR A 418 3.37 10.02 11.92
C THR A 418 3.22 8.87 10.91
N GLY A 419 2.84 9.15 9.67
CA GLY A 419 2.73 8.14 8.61
C GLY A 419 4.06 7.44 8.34
N VAL A 420 5.11 8.21 8.09
CA VAL A 420 6.48 7.72 7.85
C VAL A 420 6.96 6.84 9.01
N LEU A 421 6.82 7.30 10.26
CA LEU A 421 7.30 6.59 11.44
C LEU A 421 6.57 5.26 11.66
N VAL A 422 5.27 5.21 11.46
CA VAL A 422 4.51 3.95 11.59
C VAL A 422 4.96 2.94 10.52
N LEU A 423 5.19 3.38 9.28
CA LEU A 423 5.67 2.49 8.21
C LEU A 423 7.08 1.97 8.51
N ILE A 424 8.02 2.82 8.94
CA ILE A 424 9.39 2.39 9.30
C ILE A 424 9.36 1.47 10.52
N THR A 425 8.56 1.78 11.53
CA THR A 425 8.39 0.93 12.72
C THR A 425 7.86 -0.44 12.33
N SER A 426 6.83 -0.49 11.49
CA SER A 426 6.26 -1.74 10.98
C SER A 426 7.29 -2.55 10.18
N ALA A 427 8.08 -1.90 9.33
CA ALA A 427 9.17 -2.51 8.57
C ALA A 427 10.25 -3.09 9.49
N SER A 428 10.66 -2.35 10.53
CA SER A 428 11.67 -2.80 11.49
C SER A 428 11.20 -4.02 12.29
N ILE A 429 9.93 -4.04 12.71
CA ILE A 429 9.30 -5.19 13.38
C ILE A 429 9.24 -6.39 12.43
N ALA A 430 8.82 -6.19 11.17
CA ALA A 430 8.75 -7.25 10.16
C ALA A 430 10.11 -7.93 9.96
N VAL A 431 11.17 -7.13 9.82
CA VAL A 431 12.54 -7.62 9.63
C VAL A 431 13.03 -8.33 10.89
N THR A 432 12.72 -7.83 12.08
CA THR A 432 13.05 -8.48 13.37
C THR A 432 12.38 -9.85 13.49
N LEU A 433 11.08 -9.93 13.19
CA LEU A 433 10.34 -11.20 13.20
C LEU A 433 10.87 -12.18 12.14
N SER A 434 11.21 -11.69 10.95
CA SER A 434 11.84 -12.51 9.90
C SER A 434 13.19 -13.07 10.35
N ALA A 435 14.04 -12.24 10.98
CA ALA A 435 15.33 -12.67 11.52
C ALA A 435 15.16 -13.74 12.61
N ARG A 436 14.15 -13.59 13.48
CA ARG A 436 13.79 -14.60 14.51
C ARG A 436 13.39 -15.93 13.88
N ARG A 437 12.50 -15.92 12.87
CA ARG A 437 12.06 -17.14 12.17
C ARG A 437 13.22 -17.85 11.47
N LYS A 438 14.16 -17.09 10.90
CA LYS A 438 15.37 -17.62 10.24
C LYS A 438 16.50 -17.98 11.22
N LYS A 439 16.26 -17.88 12.54
CA LYS A 439 17.22 -18.19 13.63
C LYS A 439 18.52 -17.37 13.55
N GLN A 440 18.49 -16.15 13.01
CA GLN A 440 19.64 -15.25 12.84
C GLN A 440 19.83 -14.37 14.08
N ARG A 441 20.42 -14.89 15.16
CA ARG A 441 20.47 -14.23 16.49
C ARG A 441 21.04 -12.81 16.46
N ALA A 442 22.19 -12.58 15.84
CA ALA A 442 22.83 -11.26 15.78
C ALA A 442 21.95 -10.23 15.05
N GLN A 443 21.33 -10.62 13.93
CA GLN A 443 20.42 -9.74 13.20
C GLN A 443 19.11 -9.51 13.97
N PHE A 444 18.60 -10.51 14.67
CA PHE A 444 17.43 -10.37 15.54
C PHE A 444 17.69 -9.32 16.63
N THR A 445 18.84 -9.38 17.31
CA THR A 445 19.20 -8.39 18.35
C THR A 445 19.38 -7.00 17.74
N GLY A 446 20.14 -6.87 16.64
CA GLY A 446 20.39 -5.58 15.99
C GLY A 446 19.09 -4.93 15.49
N PHE A 447 18.26 -5.65 14.73
CA PHE A 447 16.97 -5.13 14.27
C PHE A 447 15.96 -4.92 15.42
N GLY A 448 16.07 -5.72 16.50
CA GLY A 448 15.27 -5.53 17.71
C GLY A 448 15.56 -4.18 18.39
N ILE A 449 16.82 -3.80 18.52
CA ILE A 449 17.21 -2.47 19.04
C ILE A 449 16.68 -1.36 18.14
N VAL A 450 16.87 -1.50 16.82
CA VAL A 450 16.33 -0.53 15.84
C VAL A 450 14.80 -0.42 15.96
N SER A 451 14.09 -1.53 16.13
CA SER A 451 12.63 -1.51 16.33
C SER A 451 12.23 -0.76 17.60
N LEU A 452 12.96 -0.94 18.70
CA LEU A 452 12.69 -0.21 19.96
C LEU A 452 12.90 1.29 19.79
N VAL A 453 13.95 1.72 19.07
CA VAL A 453 14.18 3.14 18.76
C VAL A 453 13.03 3.71 17.95
N PHE A 454 12.60 3.02 16.88
CA PHE A 454 11.48 3.52 16.07
C PHE A 454 10.13 3.44 16.77
N ILE A 455 9.88 2.47 17.65
CA ILE A 455 8.70 2.45 18.52
C ILE A 455 8.70 3.67 19.43
N TYR A 456 9.83 3.95 20.09
CA TYR A 456 9.99 5.16 20.90
C TYR A 456 9.68 6.43 20.09
N THR A 457 10.33 6.57 18.92
CA THR A 457 10.15 7.73 18.04
C THR A 457 8.70 7.90 17.60
N THR A 458 8.03 6.80 17.24
CA THR A 458 6.61 6.81 16.83
C THR A 458 5.70 7.23 17.98
N VAL A 459 5.92 6.68 19.17
CA VAL A 459 5.11 7.00 20.36
C VAL A 459 5.27 8.46 20.74
N VAL A 460 6.50 8.96 20.85
CA VAL A 460 6.77 10.35 21.20
C VAL A 460 6.15 11.30 20.16
N ASN A 461 6.36 11.07 18.86
CA ASN A 461 5.76 11.88 17.81
C ASN A 461 4.22 11.85 17.86
N SER A 462 3.61 10.69 18.14
CA SER A 462 2.15 10.58 18.22
C SER A 462 1.55 11.31 19.42
N ILE A 463 2.28 11.41 20.53
CA ILE A 463 1.86 12.19 21.70
C ILE A 463 2.01 13.69 21.45
N GLU A 464 3.12 14.12 20.85
CA GLU A 464 3.40 15.54 20.61
C GLU A 464 2.62 16.13 19.43
N ARG A 465 2.33 15.31 18.40
CA ARG A 465 1.66 15.69 17.16
C ARG A 465 0.46 14.77 16.90
N PRO A 466 -0.63 14.87 17.70
CA PRO A 466 -1.77 13.95 17.60
C PRO A 466 -2.56 14.09 16.30
N ASP A 467 -2.40 15.17 15.55
CA ASP A 467 -3.16 15.43 14.33
C ASP A 467 -2.87 14.40 13.23
N GLY A 468 -1.62 13.96 13.09
CA GLY A 468 -1.26 12.87 12.19
C GLY A 468 -1.97 11.55 12.52
N LEU A 469 -2.10 11.24 13.81
CA LEU A 469 -2.81 10.06 14.27
C LEU A 469 -4.33 10.17 14.04
N LYS A 470 -4.92 11.37 14.24
CA LYS A 470 -6.34 11.63 13.97
C LYS A 470 -6.68 11.41 12.50
N ILE A 471 -5.84 11.96 11.58
CA ILE A 471 -6.03 11.79 10.14
C ILE A 471 -5.87 10.34 9.75
N ALA A 472 -4.82 9.65 10.23
CA ALA A 472 -4.62 8.25 9.97
C ALA A 472 -5.80 7.41 10.47
N ALA A 473 -6.36 7.72 11.65
CA ALA A 473 -7.54 7.06 12.18
C ALA A 473 -8.77 7.23 11.29
N LEU A 474 -8.98 8.42 10.70
CA LEU A 474 -10.05 8.67 9.73
C LEU A 474 -9.85 7.86 8.44
N PHE A 475 -8.62 7.81 7.91
CA PHE A 475 -8.30 6.98 6.74
C PHE A 475 -8.51 5.49 7.04
N ILE A 476 -8.02 5.00 8.18
CA ILE A 476 -8.20 3.60 8.61
C ILE A 476 -9.70 3.28 8.72
N LEU A 477 -10.47 4.14 9.39
CA LEU A 477 -11.90 3.96 9.52
C LEU A 477 -12.60 3.94 8.15
N GLY A 478 -12.28 4.90 7.28
CA GLY A 478 -12.81 4.97 5.91
C GLY A 478 -12.49 3.70 5.11
N ILE A 479 -11.23 3.26 5.13
CA ILE A 479 -10.79 2.03 4.47
C ILE A 479 -11.53 0.81 5.05
N MET A 480 -11.63 0.70 6.38
CA MET A 480 -12.34 -0.43 7.03
C MET A 480 -13.83 -0.45 6.66
N VAL A 481 -14.51 0.69 6.71
CA VAL A 481 -15.94 0.79 6.37
C VAL A 481 -16.17 0.42 4.90
N VAL A 482 -15.41 1.02 3.98
CA VAL A 482 -15.51 0.71 2.54
C VAL A 482 -15.18 -0.76 2.27
N SER A 483 -14.16 -1.29 2.93
CA SER A 483 -13.74 -2.69 2.82
C SER A 483 -14.82 -3.64 3.29
N PHE A 484 -15.44 -3.36 4.43
CA PHE A 484 -16.51 -4.18 5.00
C PHE A 484 -17.76 -4.17 4.12
N ILE A 485 -18.22 -2.98 3.70
CA ILE A 485 -19.37 -2.83 2.78
C ILE A 485 -19.10 -3.57 1.46
N SER A 486 -17.91 -3.41 0.91
CA SER A 486 -17.52 -4.08 -0.33
C SER A 486 -17.53 -5.60 -0.18
N ARG A 487 -16.99 -6.12 0.93
CA ARG A 487 -16.95 -7.57 1.19
C ARG A 487 -18.37 -8.15 1.34
N ILE A 488 -19.29 -7.44 1.98
CA ILE A 488 -20.70 -7.85 2.06
C ILE A 488 -21.32 -7.89 0.66
N ARG A 489 -21.15 -6.84 -0.15
CA ARG A 489 -21.74 -6.77 -1.50
C ARG A 489 -21.18 -7.82 -2.45
N ARG A 490 -19.93 -8.24 -2.24
CA ARG A 490 -19.26 -9.26 -3.03
C ARG A 490 -19.33 -10.67 -2.40
N ALA A 491 -20.14 -10.85 -1.36
CA ALA A 491 -20.21 -12.10 -0.60
C ALA A 491 -20.61 -13.30 -1.48
N PHE A 492 -21.49 -13.08 -2.45
CA PHE A 492 -22.00 -14.11 -3.35
C PHE A 492 -21.25 -14.20 -4.70
N GLU A 493 -20.24 -13.38 -4.93
CA GLU A 493 -19.40 -13.43 -6.14
C GLU A 493 -18.58 -14.73 -6.16
N LEU A 494 -18.51 -15.41 -7.31
CA LEU A 494 -17.69 -16.62 -7.46
C LEU A 494 -16.20 -16.30 -7.32
N ARG A 495 -15.54 -16.92 -6.33
CA ARG A 495 -14.18 -16.57 -5.89
C ARG A 495 -13.07 -17.44 -6.47
N ALA A 496 -13.42 -18.61 -6.99
CA ALA A 496 -12.45 -19.51 -7.61
C ALA A 496 -11.94 -18.96 -8.94
N THR A 497 -10.62 -18.86 -9.08
CA THR A 497 -9.95 -18.38 -10.30
C THR A 497 -9.59 -19.52 -11.22
N HIS A 498 -9.14 -20.64 -10.66
CA HIS A 498 -8.82 -21.88 -11.36
C HIS A 498 -9.22 -23.09 -10.53
N ILE A 499 -9.67 -24.15 -11.20
CA ILE A 499 -9.97 -25.43 -10.58
C ILE A 499 -9.16 -26.49 -11.30
N LYS A 500 -8.41 -27.30 -10.54
CA LYS A 500 -7.69 -28.48 -11.02
C LYS A 500 -8.21 -29.69 -10.27
N MET A 501 -8.60 -30.72 -11.01
CA MET A 501 -8.96 -32.02 -10.46
C MET A 501 -7.80 -33.00 -10.72
N ASP A 502 -7.46 -33.84 -9.74
CA ASP A 502 -6.53 -34.93 -9.94
C ASP A 502 -7.20 -36.07 -10.75
N GLU A 503 -6.41 -37.03 -11.19
CA GLU A 503 -6.90 -38.15 -12.01
C GLU A 503 -8.00 -38.94 -11.30
N LYS A 504 -7.86 -39.12 -9.99
CA LYS A 504 -8.84 -39.88 -9.18
C LYS A 504 -10.16 -39.13 -9.02
N ALA A 505 -10.12 -37.80 -8.82
CA ALA A 505 -11.32 -36.98 -8.77
C ALA A 505 -12.04 -36.93 -10.11
N LEU A 506 -11.29 -36.88 -11.22
CA LEU A 506 -11.85 -36.97 -12.56
C LEU A 506 -12.50 -38.35 -12.81
N GLU A 507 -11.82 -39.44 -12.40
CA GLU A 507 -12.37 -40.78 -12.50
C GLU A 507 -13.69 -40.93 -11.71
N PHE A 508 -13.75 -40.43 -10.49
CA PHE A 508 -14.96 -40.48 -9.65
C PHE A 508 -16.13 -39.72 -10.26
N THR A 509 -15.86 -38.59 -10.92
CA THR A 509 -16.90 -37.77 -11.55
C THR A 509 -17.30 -38.30 -12.95
N ALA A 510 -16.38 -38.94 -13.70
CA ALA A 510 -16.63 -39.45 -15.03
C ALA A 510 -17.30 -40.86 -15.04
N ASN A 511 -16.98 -41.70 -14.05
CA ASN A 511 -17.51 -43.07 -13.96
C ASN A 511 -18.98 -43.15 -13.49
N ASN A 512 -19.66 -42.01 -13.35
CA ASN A 512 -21.08 -41.97 -12.98
C ASN A 512 -21.96 -42.00 -14.25
N THR A 513 -21.86 -43.09 -15.00
CA THR A 513 -22.49 -43.27 -16.34
C THR A 513 -24.02 -43.36 -16.30
N ASP A 514 -24.64 -43.56 -15.14
CA ASP A 514 -26.07 -43.84 -15.02
C ASP A 514 -26.92 -42.64 -14.57
N GLY A 515 -26.55 -41.43 -14.94
CA GLY A 515 -27.36 -40.25 -14.65
C GLY A 515 -26.57 -39.03 -14.07
N PRO A 516 -27.26 -38.11 -13.39
CA PRO A 516 -26.64 -36.93 -12.86
C PRO A 516 -25.60 -37.26 -11.77
N VAL A 517 -24.51 -36.48 -11.71
CA VAL A 517 -23.50 -36.63 -10.66
C VAL A 517 -24.09 -36.19 -9.30
N ARG A 518 -24.23 -37.14 -8.37
CA ARG A 518 -24.83 -36.92 -7.04
C ARG A 518 -23.76 -36.78 -6.01
N ILE A 519 -23.78 -35.63 -5.32
CA ILE A 519 -22.74 -35.22 -4.36
C ILE A 519 -23.39 -34.95 -3.01
N ILE A 520 -22.86 -35.54 -1.94
CA ILE A 520 -23.32 -35.31 -0.57
C ILE A 520 -22.29 -34.42 0.15
N ALA A 521 -22.71 -33.26 0.67
CA ALA A 521 -21.85 -32.39 1.44
C ALA A 521 -21.51 -33.01 2.80
N HIS A 522 -20.21 -33.14 3.11
CA HIS A 522 -19.72 -33.73 4.35
C HIS A 522 -18.77 -32.77 5.09
N GLU A 523 -18.88 -32.78 6.42
CA GLU A 523 -18.02 -31.97 7.27
C GLU A 523 -16.69 -32.67 7.55
N PRO A 524 -15.52 -32.03 7.27
CA PRO A 524 -14.22 -32.69 7.39
C PRO A 524 -13.79 -33.02 8.83
N LYS A 525 -14.59 -32.64 9.81
CA LYS A 525 -14.34 -32.92 11.25
C LYS A 525 -14.83 -34.31 11.69
N HIS A 526 -15.67 -34.97 10.92
CA HIS A 526 -16.34 -36.21 11.29
C HIS A 526 -16.05 -37.34 10.28
N LEU A 527 -14.87 -37.96 10.40
CA LEU A 527 -14.32 -38.90 9.40
C LEU A 527 -14.61 -40.39 9.70
N SER A 528 -15.56 -40.71 10.58
CA SER A 528 -15.92 -42.11 10.89
C SER A 528 -16.84 -42.71 9.85
N ALA A 529 -16.74 -44.04 9.60
CA ALA A 529 -17.58 -44.77 8.68
C ALA A 529 -19.07 -44.55 8.96
N ASP A 530 -19.46 -44.59 10.23
CA ASP A 530 -20.86 -44.43 10.66
C ASP A 530 -21.45 -43.08 10.21
N ARG A 531 -20.64 -42.01 10.24
CA ARG A 531 -21.09 -40.68 9.82
C ARG A 531 -21.30 -40.55 8.31
N TYR A 532 -20.45 -41.19 7.51
CA TYR A 532 -20.69 -41.26 6.07
C TYR A 532 -21.95 -42.05 5.76
N GLN A 533 -22.13 -43.19 6.44
CA GLN A 533 -23.29 -44.03 6.26
C GLN A 533 -24.60 -43.33 6.70
N GLU A 534 -24.60 -42.69 7.85
CA GLU A 534 -25.73 -41.86 8.39
C GLU A 534 -26.14 -40.80 7.34
N LYS A 535 -25.14 -40.05 6.81
CA LYS A 535 -25.43 -39.01 5.81
C LYS A 535 -25.94 -39.56 4.48
N LEU A 536 -25.42 -40.70 4.05
CA LEU A 536 -25.91 -41.36 2.84
C LEU A 536 -27.37 -41.79 3.00
N GLU A 537 -27.69 -42.48 4.09
CA GLU A 537 -29.06 -42.94 4.39
C GLU A 537 -30.03 -41.76 4.53
N HIS A 538 -29.62 -40.72 5.21
CA HIS A 538 -30.43 -39.50 5.33
C HIS A 538 -30.69 -38.85 3.96
N ALA A 539 -29.66 -38.69 3.12
CA ALA A 539 -29.81 -38.13 1.77
C ALA A 539 -30.73 -38.99 0.89
N GLN A 540 -30.62 -40.32 1.01
CA GLN A 540 -31.48 -41.26 0.30
C GLN A 540 -32.94 -41.17 0.76
N GLN A 541 -33.19 -41.11 2.07
CA GLN A 541 -34.53 -41.00 2.60
C GLN A 541 -35.18 -39.67 2.29
N ALA A 542 -34.47 -38.55 2.59
CA ALA A 542 -35.02 -37.20 2.45
C ALA A 542 -35.26 -36.81 0.97
N ASN A 543 -34.46 -37.32 0.04
CA ASN A 543 -34.54 -36.93 -1.38
C ASN A 543 -34.99 -38.08 -2.30
N HIS A 544 -35.48 -39.19 -1.73
CA HIS A 544 -35.96 -40.40 -2.47
C HIS A 544 -34.95 -40.93 -3.50
N LEU A 545 -33.65 -40.96 -3.13
CA LEU A 545 -32.61 -41.46 -4.04
C LEU A 545 -32.62 -42.98 -4.10
N PRO A 546 -32.40 -43.59 -5.29
CA PRO A 546 -32.24 -45.02 -5.40
C PRO A 546 -31.08 -45.56 -4.56
N LYS A 547 -31.23 -46.70 -3.91
CA LYS A 547 -30.18 -47.29 -3.05
C LYS A 547 -28.89 -47.62 -3.82
N ASP A 548 -29.01 -47.97 -5.11
CA ASP A 548 -27.89 -48.39 -5.95
C ASP A 548 -27.29 -47.23 -6.77
N CYS A 549 -27.71 -45.97 -6.51
CA CYS A 549 -27.14 -44.85 -7.26
C CYS A 549 -25.74 -44.49 -6.76
N GLY A 550 -24.81 -44.28 -7.67
CA GLY A 550 -23.47 -43.82 -7.37
C GLY A 550 -23.52 -42.45 -6.70
N THR A 551 -22.95 -42.31 -5.50
CA THR A 551 -22.86 -41.07 -4.78
C THR A 551 -21.41 -40.73 -4.44
N LEU A 552 -21.09 -39.45 -4.49
CA LEU A 552 -19.79 -38.89 -4.07
C LEU A 552 -19.97 -38.05 -2.83
N PHE A 553 -18.98 -38.04 -1.96
CA PHE A 553 -18.91 -37.06 -0.88
C PHE A 553 -18.01 -35.90 -1.27
N ILE A 554 -18.31 -34.71 -0.79
CA ILE A 554 -17.42 -33.55 -0.92
C ILE A 554 -17.10 -32.97 0.46
N GLU A 555 -15.81 -32.83 0.73
CA GLU A 555 -15.26 -32.27 1.98
C GLU A 555 -14.47 -31.01 1.66
N ILE A 556 -14.83 -29.90 2.33
CA ILE A 556 -14.12 -28.65 2.16
C ILE A 556 -13.42 -28.27 3.46
N ILE A 557 -12.11 -28.18 3.40
CA ILE A 557 -11.25 -27.80 4.52
C ILE A 557 -10.94 -26.31 4.39
N VAL A 558 -11.41 -25.51 5.36
CA VAL A 558 -11.15 -24.06 5.36
C VAL A 558 -9.80 -23.77 6.00
N ASP A 559 -8.81 -23.37 5.19
CA ASP A 559 -7.46 -23.04 5.64
C ASP A 559 -7.37 -21.60 6.16
N ASP A 560 -7.79 -20.62 5.35
CA ASP A 560 -7.82 -19.20 5.72
C ASP A 560 -9.02 -18.47 5.10
N SER A 561 -10.04 -18.23 5.92
CA SER A 561 -11.27 -17.54 5.51
C SER A 561 -11.10 -16.04 5.23
N SER A 562 -9.95 -15.47 5.55
CA SER A 562 -9.66 -14.05 5.32
C SER A 562 -9.30 -13.76 3.87
N ASP A 563 -8.79 -14.72 3.11
CA ASP A 563 -8.53 -14.58 1.68
C ASP A 563 -9.83 -14.58 0.87
N PHE A 564 -9.83 -13.90 -0.28
CA PHE A 564 -11.02 -13.76 -1.11
C PHE A 564 -10.95 -14.60 -2.40
N GLU A 565 -9.87 -14.49 -3.16
CA GLU A 565 -9.66 -15.25 -4.40
C GLU A 565 -8.74 -16.44 -4.13
N GLN A 566 -9.00 -17.58 -4.79
CA GLN A 566 -8.14 -18.76 -4.64
C GLN A 566 -8.17 -19.67 -5.87
N GLU A 567 -7.09 -20.45 -6.01
CA GLU A 567 -7.02 -21.61 -6.90
C GLU A 567 -7.45 -22.86 -6.12
N LEU A 568 -8.36 -23.65 -6.68
CA LEU A 568 -8.86 -24.86 -6.05
C LEU A 568 -8.16 -26.09 -6.62
N GLN A 569 -7.71 -26.96 -5.71
CA GLN A 569 -7.28 -28.31 -6.05
C GLN A 569 -8.29 -29.29 -5.46
N VAL A 570 -8.92 -30.08 -6.33
CA VAL A 570 -9.86 -31.14 -5.95
C VAL A 570 -9.12 -32.47 -6.02
N VAL A 571 -9.00 -33.13 -4.87
CA VAL A 571 -8.28 -34.41 -4.74
C VAL A 571 -9.28 -35.53 -4.48
N GLY A 572 -9.22 -36.56 -5.31
CA GLY A 572 -10.03 -37.78 -5.13
C GLY A 572 -9.44 -38.67 -4.03
N LYS A 573 -10.20 -38.92 -2.97
CA LYS A 573 -9.84 -39.83 -1.89
C LYS A 573 -10.88 -40.95 -1.74
N GLU A 574 -10.41 -42.10 -1.25
CA GLU A 574 -11.29 -43.19 -0.85
C GLU A 574 -11.11 -43.43 0.65
N ARG A 575 -12.22 -43.42 1.39
CA ARG A 575 -12.20 -43.61 2.84
C ARG A 575 -13.42 -44.47 3.24
N HIS A 576 -13.17 -45.54 3.95
CA HIS A 576 -14.20 -46.51 4.37
C HIS A 576 -15.08 -47.04 3.22
N GLY A 577 -14.53 -47.11 1.99
CA GLY A 577 -15.28 -47.51 0.81
C GLY A 577 -16.10 -46.40 0.14
N PHE A 578 -16.10 -45.20 0.68
CA PHE A 578 -16.76 -44.03 0.09
C PHE A 578 -15.80 -43.22 -0.80
N LYS A 579 -16.29 -42.73 -1.93
CA LYS A 579 -15.57 -41.83 -2.85
C LYS A 579 -15.73 -40.40 -2.38
N ILE A 580 -14.64 -39.70 -2.18
CA ILE A 580 -14.60 -38.37 -1.56
C ILE A 580 -13.84 -37.40 -2.48
N LEU A 581 -14.38 -36.21 -2.69
CA LEU A 581 -13.73 -35.07 -3.28
C LEU A 581 -13.29 -34.13 -2.13
N GLU A 582 -12.00 -34.11 -1.83
CA GLU A 582 -11.44 -33.23 -0.80
C GLU A 582 -10.89 -31.96 -1.44
N VAL A 583 -11.24 -30.79 -0.88
CA VAL A 583 -10.83 -29.48 -1.39
C VAL A 583 -10.38 -28.59 -0.25
N HIS A 584 -9.17 -28.07 -0.35
CA HIS A 584 -8.67 -27.02 0.52
C HIS A 584 -9.10 -25.64 0.02
N SER A 585 -9.64 -24.79 0.90
CA SER A 585 -10.35 -23.60 0.48
C SER A 585 -10.39 -22.52 1.56
N ASN A 586 -10.86 -21.33 1.19
CA ASN A 586 -11.10 -20.21 2.10
C ASN A 586 -12.60 -20.02 2.44
N ASN A 587 -13.50 -20.70 1.72
CA ASN A 587 -14.94 -20.53 1.88
C ASN A 587 -15.73 -21.72 1.35
N VAL A 588 -16.57 -22.31 2.18
CA VAL A 588 -17.32 -23.53 1.83
C VAL A 588 -18.35 -23.30 0.71
N PRO A 589 -19.32 -22.37 0.81
CA PRO A 589 -20.38 -22.22 -0.19
C PRO A 589 -19.86 -21.85 -1.58
N ASN A 590 -18.88 -20.94 -1.65
CA ASN A 590 -18.28 -20.50 -2.91
C ASN A 590 -17.51 -21.62 -3.60
N THR A 591 -16.79 -22.43 -2.82
CA THR A 591 -16.04 -23.58 -3.33
C THR A 591 -16.96 -24.64 -3.86
N LEU A 592 -18.04 -24.95 -3.14
CA LEU A 592 -19.07 -25.87 -3.62
C LEU A 592 -19.65 -25.43 -4.96
N ALA A 593 -20.07 -24.15 -5.04
CA ALA A 593 -20.61 -23.60 -6.29
C ALA A 593 -19.60 -23.71 -7.44
N ALA A 594 -18.33 -23.39 -7.18
CA ALA A 594 -17.27 -23.46 -8.19
C ALA A 594 -17.01 -24.89 -8.67
N VAL A 595 -16.91 -25.85 -7.75
CA VAL A 595 -16.70 -27.27 -8.07
C VAL A 595 -17.88 -27.85 -8.83
N LEU A 596 -19.11 -27.52 -8.43
CA LEU A 596 -20.31 -27.96 -9.13
C LEU A 596 -20.34 -27.46 -10.59
N LEU A 597 -20.07 -26.18 -10.80
CA LEU A 597 -19.99 -25.61 -12.16
C LEU A 597 -18.88 -26.26 -12.97
N HIS A 598 -17.75 -26.55 -12.37
CA HIS A 598 -16.62 -27.20 -13.03
C HIS A 598 -16.95 -28.63 -13.41
N ILE A 599 -17.56 -29.41 -12.50
CA ILE A 599 -18.01 -30.78 -12.80
C ILE A 599 -19.00 -30.79 -13.96
N ARG A 600 -19.99 -29.90 -13.97
CA ARG A 600 -20.91 -29.73 -15.09
C ARG A 600 -20.18 -29.53 -16.43
N ASP A 601 -19.22 -28.61 -16.43
CA ASP A 601 -18.52 -28.20 -17.64
C ASP A 601 -17.55 -29.29 -18.16
N VAL A 602 -17.01 -30.11 -17.26
CA VAL A 602 -16.11 -31.23 -17.62
C VAL A 602 -16.87 -32.47 -18.02
N THR A 603 -17.95 -32.84 -17.31
CA THR A 603 -18.69 -34.07 -17.54
C THR A 603 -19.84 -33.92 -18.52
N GLY A 604 -20.35 -32.71 -18.72
CA GLY A 604 -21.58 -32.44 -19.48
C GLY A 604 -22.87 -32.80 -18.74
N PHE A 605 -22.78 -33.42 -17.56
CA PHE A 605 -23.95 -33.79 -16.74
C PHE A 605 -24.21 -32.74 -15.67
N MET A 606 -25.50 -32.52 -15.38
CA MET A 606 -25.91 -31.60 -14.32
C MET A 606 -25.64 -32.21 -12.95
N PRO A 607 -24.76 -31.63 -12.11
CA PRO A 607 -24.52 -32.14 -10.77
C PRO A 607 -25.63 -31.74 -9.80
N HIS A 608 -25.95 -32.66 -8.89
CA HIS A 608 -26.88 -32.48 -7.79
C HIS A 608 -26.11 -32.57 -6.48
N ILE A 609 -26.24 -31.54 -5.60
CA ILE A 609 -25.65 -31.57 -4.27
C ILE A 609 -26.73 -31.64 -3.21
N TYR A 610 -26.51 -32.50 -2.20
CA TYR A 610 -27.44 -32.78 -1.11
C TYR A 610 -26.87 -32.30 0.23
N PHE A 611 -27.66 -31.50 0.93
CA PHE A 611 -27.33 -30.97 2.25
C PHE A 611 -28.32 -31.46 3.28
N ARG A 612 -27.85 -31.63 4.49
CA ARG A 612 -28.72 -31.78 5.65
C ARG A 612 -29.27 -30.40 6.05
N TRP A 613 -30.48 -30.37 6.58
CA TRP A 613 -31.07 -29.14 7.12
C TRP A 613 -30.19 -28.54 8.23
N THR A 614 -29.96 -27.26 8.16
CA THR A 614 -29.16 -26.52 9.16
C THR A 614 -30.10 -25.76 10.10
N GLU A 615 -29.94 -25.99 11.39
CA GLU A 615 -30.66 -25.26 12.43
C GLU A 615 -29.75 -24.12 12.95
N GLY A 616 -30.35 -22.97 13.31
CA GLY A 616 -29.60 -21.89 13.94
C GLY A 616 -30.13 -20.50 13.63
N ASN A 617 -29.54 -19.49 14.27
CA ASN A 617 -29.92 -18.10 14.07
C ASN A 617 -29.33 -17.60 12.73
N PRO A 618 -30.16 -17.10 11.78
CA PRO A 618 -29.70 -16.64 10.47
C PRO A 618 -28.61 -15.56 10.53
N ILE A 619 -28.69 -14.62 11.49
CA ILE A 619 -27.70 -13.55 11.65
C ILE A 619 -26.34 -14.13 12.08
N SER A 620 -26.35 -15.09 13.01
CA SER A 620 -25.13 -15.80 13.43
C SER A 620 -24.51 -16.58 12.28
N ASN A 621 -25.33 -17.25 11.49
CA ASN A 621 -24.88 -18.02 10.34
C ASN A 621 -24.32 -17.11 9.22
N LEU A 622 -24.94 -15.96 8.97
CA LEU A 622 -24.41 -14.96 8.04
C LEU A 622 -23.07 -14.41 8.52
N SER A 623 -22.92 -14.12 9.80
CA SER A 623 -21.65 -13.69 10.38
C SER A 623 -20.57 -14.75 10.25
N LYS A 624 -20.89 -16.02 10.54
CA LYS A 624 -19.98 -17.15 10.34
C LYS A 624 -19.53 -17.28 8.87
N PHE A 625 -20.45 -17.07 7.93
CA PHE A 625 -20.12 -17.09 6.52
C PHE A 625 -19.14 -15.96 6.12
N LEU A 626 -19.41 -14.74 6.56
CA LEU A 626 -18.60 -13.58 6.18
C LEU A 626 -17.18 -13.62 6.77
N PHE A 627 -17.02 -14.11 8.01
CA PHE A 627 -15.76 -14.07 8.73
C PHE A 627 -15.01 -15.40 8.77
N PHE A 628 -15.73 -16.54 8.78
CA PHE A 628 -15.13 -17.86 8.93
C PHE A 628 -15.28 -18.75 7.69
N GLY A 629 -16.00 -18.30 6.67
CA GLY A 629 -16.22 -19.06 5.43
C GLY A 629 -17.15 -20.28 5.60
N GLU A 630 -17.78 -20.40 6.75
CA GLU A 630 -18.77 -21.42 7.13
C GLU A 630 -20.15 -20.75 7.26
N GLY A 631 -21.15 -21.42 7.84
CA GLY A 631 -22.47 -20.84 8.09
C GLY A 631 -23.59 -21.52 7.33
N GLU A 632 -24.60 -20.81 6.84
CA GLU A 632 -25.67 -21.40 6.03
C GLU A 632 -25.16 -21.76 4.62
N ILE A 633 -24.70 -23.01 4.47
CA ILE A 633 -23.97 -23.44 3.27
C ILE A 633 -24.92 -23.54 2.07
N ALA A 634 -26.06 -24.21 2.19
CA ALA A 634 -26.94 -24.50 1.06
C ALA A 634 -27.61 -23.24 0.43
N PRO A 635 -28.23 -22.32 1.22
CA PRO A 635 -28.79 -21.08 0.67
C PRO A 635 -27.74 -20.19 0.02
N VAL A 636 -26.55 -20.07 0.65
CA VAL A 636 -25.46 -19.26 0.11
C VAL A 636 -24.89 -19.88 -1.17
N THR A 637 -24.70 -21.22 -1.22
CA THR A 637 -24.27 -21.93 -2.43
C THR A 637 -25.25 -21.70 -3.59
N ARG A 638 -26.56 -21.75 -3.31
CA ARG A 638 -27.59 -21.47 -4.30
C ARG A 638 -27.51 -20.05 -4.84
N GLU A 639 -27.26 -19.07 -3.98
CA GLU A 639 -27.14 -17.68 -4.37
C GLU A 639 -25.87 -17.42 -5.21
N VAL A 640 -24.73 -18.01 -4.82
CA VAL A 640 -23.49 -17.95 -5.62
C VAL A 640 -23.69 -18.58 -7.01
N LEU A 641 -24.39 -19.74 -7.08
CA LEU A 641 -24.73 -20.37 -8.36
C LEU A 641 -25.66 -19.48 -9.22
N ARG A 642 -26.62 -18.79 -8.58
CA ARG A 642 -27.54 -17.87 -9.27
C ARG A 642 -26.80 -16.68 -9.89
N GLU A 643 -25.84 -16.14 -9.19
CA GLU A 643 -25.01 -15.02 -9.71
C GLU A 643 -24.01 -15.49 -10.79
N ALA A 644 -23.42 -16.67 -10.60
CA ALA A 644 -22.41 -17.20 -11.52
C ALA A 644 -23.00 -17.76 -12.83
N GLU A 645 -24.19 -18.39 -12.77
CA GLU A 645 -24.92 -18.95 -13.92
C GLU A 645 -26.37 -18.44 -13.91
N PRO A 646 -26.65 -17.35 -14.67
CA PRO A 646 -28.01 -16.79 -14.74
C PRO A 646 -29.02 -17.74 -15.40
N ASP A 647 -28.58 -18.60 -16.33
CA ASP A 647 -29.44 -19.57 -17.01
C ASP A 647 -29.84 -20.69 -16.05
N ILE A 648 -31.13 -20.74 -15.71
CA ILE A 648 -31.67 -21.71 -14.75
C ILE A 648 -31.53 -23.14 -15.24
N THR A 649 -31.53 -23.36 -16.57
CA THR A 649 -31.41 -24.71 -17.18
C THR A 649 -30.00 -25.26 -17.08
N ARG A 650 -29.02 -24.41 -16.88
CA ARG A 650 -27.61 -24.78 -16.76
C ARG A 650 -27.09 -24.72 -15.32
N ARG A 651 -27.96 -24.42 -14.37
CA ARG A 651 -27.58 -24.23 -12.98
C ARG A 651 -27.60 -25.55 -12.20
N PRO A 652 -26.49 -25.95 -11.54
CA PRO A 652 -26.47 -27.13 -10.66
C PRO A 652 -27.57 -27.13 -9.61
N TRP A 653 -28.09 -28.29 -9.28
CA TRP A 653 -29.20 -28.45 -8.35
C TRP A 653 -28.71 -28.56 -6.92
N VAL A 654 -29.33 -27.76 -6.03
CA VAL A 654 -29.04 -27.73 -4.58
C VAL A 654 -30.27 -28.24 -3.83
N HIS A 655 -30.14 -29.38 -3.18
CA HIS A 655 -31.18 -30.04 -2.41
C HIS A 655 -30.90 -29.89 -0.91
N VAL A 656 -31.94 -29.61 -0.13
CA VAL A 656 -31.88 -29.51 1.32
C VAL A 656 -32.98 -30.40 1.86
N GLY A 657 -32.61 -31.39 2.66
CA GLY A 657 -33.55 -32.34 3.23
C GLY A 657 -33.13 -32.82 4.61
#